data_c06083530066aec3c72eb6f64c903d85
#
_entry.id   c06083530066aec3c72eb6f64c903d85
#
_cell.length_a   1.000
_cell.length_b   1.000
_cell.length_c   1.000
_cell.angle_alpha   90.00
_cell.angle_beta   90.00
_cell.angle_gamma   90.00
#
_symmetry.space_group_name_H-M   'P 1'
#
loop_
_entity.id
_entity.type
_entity.pdbx_description
1 polymer ?
#
loop_
_entity_poly.entity_id
_entity_poly.type
_entity_poly.pdbx_seq_one_letter_code
_entity_poly.pdbx_strand_id
1 'polypeptide(L)'
;MSSADAIAQAGKTAVLQNIHGTMAFLQKFPPFNQMDAAHLAYLVENCQLRFYGEGETIIKPTDGPVEHFYIVKQGRVHGERPHSARRGTETTFEITSGECFPLAALIGERATRTEHLAAEDTFCLLLNKPAFIKLFSLSNPLRDFALRGVSSLLDQVNQQVQMRAVETLGAQYSLDTRLGQLAMRTPISCSPDMPLRDAVKLMHEQQVGSIVIVDPKLKPLGIFTLRDLRRVVADGVDLAQPIDCLMTQSPFDLPPDASAFDAAMAMTERHIAHVCLVEHGQLCGVISERDLFSLQRVDLVHLARTIRHAGRVETLAALRSDVRQLVDSMLAHGASSTQITQLITLLNDHTVCRVIELTLEDLGDPGIPFTWLVFGSEGRSEQTLHTDQDNGILFEAADAAEAAAIRGRLLPLAQEINQRLAQCGFTLCKGNIMAGNPELCLSRHEWSRRFSSFVQEATPENLLASSIYFDLRAVWGATEGCDHLREGLLQQVGGNSLFQRMLAENALRQRPPVGMFRDFVVARSGAEKDTLDLKVQGLTPFVDGARLLALAHGVNACNTLERLRALIQQGVIEAQDGAAYEEAYHYIQQARMQQHQLQARDGLPYSNRVDPDHLNHLDRRILRESFRQAQRLQSSLAQRYQL
;
A
#
# COMPACT_ATOMS: atom_id res chain seq x y z
N MET A 1 2.17 71.85 -12.45
CA MET A 1 2.79 70.56 -12.06
C MET A 1 4.07 70.42 -12.88
N SER A 2 5.20 70.37 -12.19
CA SER A 2 6.52 70.26 -12.82
C SER A 2 6.68 68.89 -13.48
N SER A 3 7.41 68.82 -14.59
CA SER A 3 7.77 67.55 -15.29
C SER A 3 8.40 66.53 -14.35
N ALA A 4 9.03 66.95 -13.25
CA ALA A 4 9.58 66.11 -12.20
C ALA A 4 8.49 65.40 -11.37
N ASP A 5 7.37 66.10 -11.09
CA ASP A 5 6.24 65.52 -10.32
C ASP A 5 5.51 64.45 -11.15
N ALA A 6 5.39 64.63 -12.47
CA ALA A 6 4.75 63.68 -13.35
C ALA A 6 5.60 62.41 -13.51
N ILE A 7 6.93 62.53 -13.58
CA ILE A 7 7.88 61.37 -13.64
C ILE A 7 7.90 60.65 -12.30
N ALA A 8 7.88 61.35 -11.18
CA ALA A 8 7.82 60.73 -9.86
C ALA A 8 6.48 59.97 -9.62
N GLN A 9 5.38 60.52 -10.15
CA GLN A 9 4.05 59.93 -10.04
C GLN A 9 3.88 58.70 -10.98
N ALA A 10 4.43 58.79 -12.19
CA ALA A 10 4.52 57.66 -13.12
C ALA A 10 5.40 56.51 -12.58
N GLY A 11 6.54 56.84 -11.94
CA GLY A 11 7.40 55.87 -11.28
C GLY A 11 6.70 55.16 -10.09
N LYS A 12 5.97 55.90 -9.25
CA LYS A 12 5.16 55.35 -8.14
C LYS A 12 4.05 54.43 -8.65
N THR A 13 3.38 54.80 -9.75
CA THR A 13 2.30 54.00 -10.33
C THR A 13 2.86 52.69 -10.94
N ALA A 14 4.00 52.74 -11.61
CA ALA A 14 4.67 51.56 -12.17
C ALA A 14 5.17 50.59 -11.07
N VAL A 15 5.70 51.13 -9.96
CA VAL A 15 6.12 50.32 -8.80
C VAL A 15 4.90 49.64 -8.15
N LEU A 16 3.80 50.39 -7.95
CA LEU A 16 2.57 49.81 -7.40
C LEU A 16 1.95 48.74 -8.27
N GLN A 17 1.95 48.91 -9.61
CA GLN A 17 1.48 47.90 -10.56
C GLN A 17 2.33 46.61 -10.52
N ASN A 18 3.65 46.78 -10.35
CA ASN A 18 4.58 45.63 -10.28
C ASN A 18 4.41 44.85 -8.95
N ILE A 19 4.13 45.56 -7.84
CA ILE A 19 3.83 44.95 -6.54
C ILE A 19 2.54 44.14 -6.62
N HIS A 20 1.45 44.71 -7.15
CA HIS A 20 0.16 44.03 -7.29
C HIS A 20 0.25 42.78 -8.19
N GLY A 21 0.98 42.85 -9.31
CA GLY A 21 1.19 41.74 -10.21
C GLY A 21 1.98 40.58 -9.55
N THR A 22 2.99 40.93 -8.75
CA THR A 22 3.79 39.92 -8.02
C THR A 22 3.00 39.31 -6.86
N MET A 23 2.20 40.10 -6.12
CA MET A 23 1.30 39.57 -5.10
C MET A 23 0.27 38.60 -5.71
N ALA A 24 -0.38 38.98 -6.81
CA ALA A 24 -1.34 38.10 -7.51
C ALA A 24 -0.71 36.82 -8.07
N PHE A 25 0.57 36.84 -8.42
CA PHE A 25 1.32 35.66 -8.78
C PHE A 25 1.53 34.75 -7.57
N LEU A 26 2.06 35.28 -6.46
CA LEU A 26 2.37 34.51 -5.26
C LEU A 26 1.12 33.90 -4.62
N GLN A 27 -0.02 34.59 -4.66
CA GLN A 27 -1.30 34.11 -4.15
C GLN A 27 -1.84 32.86 -4.85
N LYS A 28 -1.20 32.39 -5.91
CA LYS A 28 -1.54 31.13 -6.59
C LYS A 28 -0.86 29.91 -5.97
N PHE A 29 0.13 30.12 -5.09
CA PHE A 29 1.00 29.06 -4.59
C PHE A 29 1.12 29.03 -3.07
N PRO A 30 1.16 27.83 -2.42
CA PRO A 30 1.48 27.71 -1.01
C PRO A 30 2.95 28.10 -0.73
N PRO A 31 3.24 28.66 0.45
CA PRO A 31 2.33 29.08 1.52
C PRO A 31 1.71 30.47 1.30
N PHE A 32 2.04 31.14 0.22
CA PHE A 32 1.74 32.56 -0.04
C PHE A 32 0.24 32.81 -0.20
N ASN A 33 -0.52 31.82 -0.69
CA ASN A 33 -1.98 31.86 -0.81
C ASN A 33 -2.72 31.84 0.55
N GLN A 34 -2.02 31.45 1.64
CA GLN A 34 -2.55 31.39 2.99
C GLN A 34 -2.08 32.56 3.87
N MET A 35 -1.18 33.39 3.36
CA MET A 35 -0.63 34.52 4.08
C MET A 35 -1.59 35.71 4.08
N ASP A 36 -1.58 36.46 5.16
CA ASP A 36 -2.27 37.76 5.24
C ASP A 36 -1.73 38.73 4.19
N ALA A 37 -2.60 39.59 3.64
CA ALA A 37 -2.23 40.53 2.61
C ALA A 37 -1.08 41.49 3.03
N ALA A 38 -1.02 41.85 4.32
CA ALA A 38 0.04 42.71 4.88
C ALA A 38 1.40 41.98 4.89
N HIS A 39 1.43 40.67 5.21
CA HIS A 39 2.65 39.87 5.21
C HIS A 39 3.14 39.59 3.79
N LEU A 40 2.21 39.37 2.86
CA LEU A 40 2.53 39.20 1.45
C LEU A 40 3.07 40.51 0.82
N ALA A 41 2.48 41.65 1.18
CA ALA A 41 2.99 42.97 0.77
C ALA A 41 4.42 43.19 1.29
N TYR A 42 4.67 42.90 2.57
CA TYR A 42 6.01 42.98 3.15
C TYR A 42 7.02 42.10 2.39
N LEU A 43 6.63 40.87 2.04
CA LEU A 43 7.47 39.96 1.23
C LEU A 43 7.86 40.63 -0.10
N VAL A 44 6.87 41.11 -0.86
CA VAL A 44 7.07 41.67 -2.20
C VAL A 44 7.88 42.96 -2.18
N GLU A 45 7.64 43.83 -1.18
CA GLU A 45 8.36 45.11 -1.01
C GLU A 45 9.84 44.91 -0.68
N ASN A 46 10.21 43.78 -0.04
CA ASN A 46 11.59 43.48 0.34
C ASN A 46 12.29 42.50 -0.58
N CYS A 47 11.59 41.98 -1.61
CA CYS A 47 12.19 41.08 -2.62
C CYS A 47 12.88 41.86 -3.74
N GLN A 48 13.97 41.26 -4.22
CA GLN A 48 14.64 41.68 -5.46
C GLN A 48 14.38 40.60 -6.54
N LEU A 49 14.04 41.06 -7.75
CA LEU A 49 13.93 40.17 -8.90
C LEU A 49 15.31 40.01 -9.53
N ARG A 50 15.75 38.75 -9.71
CA ARG A 50 17.03 38.44 -10.37
C ARG A 50 16.83 37.43 -11.48
N PHE A 51 17.54 37.60 -12.56
CA PHE A 51 17.59 36.73 -13.70
C PHE A 51 18.82 35.81 -13.62
N TYR A 52 18.65 34.57 -14.04
CA TYR A 52 19.69 33.57 -14.20
C TYR A 52 19.52 32.92 -15.59
N GLY A 53 20.58 32.89 -16.40
CA GLY A 53 20.57 32.23 -17.69
C GLY A 53 20.62 30.71 -17.55
N GLU A 54 20.19 29.97 -18.57
CA GLU A 54 20.28 28.52 -18.64
C GLU A 54 21.70 28.01 -18.30
N GLY A 55 21.79 27.03 -17.35
CA GLY A 55 23.05 26.49 -16.87
C GLY A 55 23.78 27.35 -15.84
N GLU A 56 23.28 28.55 -15.47
CA GLU A 56 23.91 29.41 -14.48
C GLU A 56 23.68 28.85 -13.07
N THR A 57 24.75 28.81 -12.26
CA THR A 57 24.66 28.40 -10.85
C THR A 57 24.02 29.50 -10.01
N ILE A 58 22.94 29.20 -9.33
CA ILE A 58 22.23 30.11 -8.45
C ILE A 58 22.86 30.10 -7.04
N ILE A 59 23.16 28.93 -6.52
CA ILE A 59 23.81 28.71 -5.21
C ILE A 59 24.47 27.34 -5.18
N LYS A 60 25.65 27.24 -4.56
CA LYS A 60 26.41 25.99 -4.41
C LYS A 60 26.91 25.79 -2.98
N PRO A 61 27.27 24.54 -2.59
CA PRO A 61 27.74 24.21 -1.24
C PRO A 61 28.96 25.01 -0.78
N THR A 62 29.80 25.45 -1.72
CA THR A 62 31.05 26.21 -1.44
C THR A 62 30.82 27.70 -1.16
N ASP A 63 29.61 28.23 -1.37
CA ASP A 63 29.31 29.66 -1.18
C ASP A 63 29.17 30.03 0.31
N GLY A 64 29.22 29.03 1.22
CA GLY A 64 29.02 29.26 2.66
C GLY A 64 27.56 29.28 3.09
N PRO A 65 27.24 29.83 4.29
CA PRO A 65 25.88 29.91 4.79
C PRO A 65 24.97 30.70 3.84
N VAL A 66 23.72 30.25 3.73
CA VAL A 66 22.74 30.85 2.83
C VAL A 66 22.31 32.23 3.32
N GLU A 67 22.35 33.23 2.45
CA GLU A 67 22.03 34.62 2.76
C GLU A 67 20.68 35.08 2.17
N HIS A 68 20.07 34.29 1.29
CA HIS A 68 18.83 34.65 0.60
C HIS A 68 17.83 33.49 0.58
N PHE A 69 16.57 33.84 0.67
CA PHE A 69 15.42 33.01 0.35
C PHE A 69 15.02 33.27 -1.09
N TYR A 70 14.89 32.21 -1.88
CA TYR A 70 14.58 32.28 -3.30
C TYR A 70 13.18 31.75 -3.59
N ILE A 71 12.43 32.43 -4.45
CA ILE A 71 11.15 31.99 -4.99
C ILE A 71 11.24 32.03 -6.51
N VAL A 72 11.02 30.92 -7.20
CA VAL A 72 11.01 30.87 -8.66
C VAL A 72 9.77 31.58 -9.17
N LYS A 73 9.94 32.70 -9.87
CA LYS A 73 8.84 33.44 -10.50
C LYS A 73 8.50 32.88 -11.87
N GLN A 74 9.52 32.52 -12.63
CA GLN A 74 9.42 31.93 -13.97
C GLN A 74 10.66 31.09 -14.25
N GLY A 75 10.52 30.00 -15.00
CA GLY A 75 11.60 29.08 -15.31
C GLY A 75 11.66 27.90 -14.35
N ARG A 76 12.81 27.19 -14.37
CA ARG A 76 13.05 25.96 -13.58
C ARG A 76 14.46 25.94 -13.01
N VAL A 77 14.62 25.36 -11.84
CA VAL A 77 15.91 25.20 -11.16
C VAL A 77 16.14 23.72 -10.85
N HIS A 78 17.31 23.20 -11.21
CA HIS A 78 17.74 21.84 -10.86
C HIS A 78 18.59 21.86 -9.59
N GLY A 79 18.33 20.93 -8.67
CA GLY A 79 19.22 20.64 -7.55
C GLY A 79 20.08 19.42 -7.87
N GLU A 80 21.41 19.58 -7.87
CA GLU A 80 22.36 18.53 -8.17
C GLU A 80 23.24 18.19 -6.97
N ARG A 81 23.56 16.91 -6.76
CA ARG A 81 24.56 16.48 -5.77
C ARG A 81 25.83 16.03 -6.45
N PRO A 82 27.00 16.55 -6.06
CA PRO A 82 28.27 16.01 -6.55
C PRO A 82 28.46 14.58 -6.02
N HIS A 83 28.56 13.60 -6.92
CA HIS A 83 28.86 12.21 -6.58
C HIS A 83 30.38 12.02 -6.44
N SER A 84 30.84 11.46 -5.32
CA SER A 84 32.27 11.28 -4.97
C SER A 84 32.98 10.15 -5.73
N ALA A 85 32.36 9.38 -6.63
CA ALA A 85 32.99 8.18 -7.19
C ALA A 85 32.72 7.84 -8.68
N ARG A 86 31.86 8.52 -9.42
CA ARG A 86 31.71 8.32 -10.88
C ARG A 86 31.36 9.64 -11.58
N ARG A 87 31.94 9.89 -12.76
CA ARG A 87 31.63 11.06 -13.59
C ARG A 87 30.17 11.04 -14.02
N GLY A 88 29.37 11.91 -13.42
CA GLY A 88 27.98 12.19 -13.76
C GLY A 88 27.33 12.94 -12.61
N THR A 89 26.79 14.14 -12.89
CA THR A 89 25.89 14.86 -11.98
C THR A 89 24.50 14.26 -12.12
N GLU A 90 23.91 13.83 -11.01
CA GLU A 90 22.55 13.31 -11.00
C GLU A 90 21.63 14.42 -10.50
N THR A 91 20.67 14.84 -11.35
CA THR A 91 19.63 15.80 -10.96
C THR A 91 18.77 15.17 -9.86
N THR A 92 18.90 15.69 -8.63
CA THR A 92 18.23 15.13 -7.46
C THR A 92 16.79 15.61 -7.34
N PHE A 93 16.50 16.83 -7.80
CA PHE A 93 15.15 17.42 -7.78
C PHE A 93 15.07 18.65 -8.70
N GLU A 94 13.86 19.03 -9.05
CA GLU A 94 13.54 20.20 -9.87
C GLU A 94 12.59 21.13 -9.09
N ILE A 95 12.83 22.44 -9.17
CA ILE A 95 12.06 23.50 -8.55
C ILE A 95 11.44 24.36 -9.65
N THR A 96 10.12 24.54 -9.59
CA THR A 96 9.34 25.21 -10.64
C THR A 96 8.72 26.53 -10.14
N SER A 97 8.04 27.25 -11.05
CA SER A 97 7.39 28.53 -10.73
C SER A 97 6.47 28.44 -9.50
N GLY A 98 6.63 29.35 -8.56
CA GLY A 98 5.89 29.41 -7.28
C GLY A 98 6.56 28.66 -6.15
N GLU A 99 7.54 27.80 -6.43
CA GLU A 99 8.29 27.06 -5.43
C GLU A 99 9.46 27.87 -4.87
N CYS A 100 9.90 27.52 -3.65
CA CYS A 100 10.93 28.27 -2.94
C CYS A 100 12.04 27.38 -2.38
N PHE A 101 13.26 27.92 -2.29
CA PHE A 101 14.46 27.25 -1.82
C PHE A 101 15.47 28.24 -1.22
N PRO A 102 16.52 27.82 -0.54
CA PRO A 102 16.73 26.56 0.18
C PRO A 102 16.36 26.74 1.67
N LEU A 103 15.10 26.59 2.01
CA LEU A 103 14.53 26.85 3.34
C LEU A 103 15.30 26.22 4.49
N ALA A 104 15.60 24.91 4.39
CA ALA A 104 16.29 24.18 5.47
C ALA A 104 17.73 24.65 5.71
N ALA A 105 18.42 25.13 4.68
CA ALA A 105 19.77 25.67 4.81
C ALA A 105 19.73 27.07 5.37
N LEU A 106 18.74 27.89 4.97
CA LEU A 106 18.56 29.27 5.46
C LEU A 106 18.17 29.29 6.95
N ILE A 107 17.21 28.44 7.37
CA ILE A 107 16.79 28.34 8.78
C ILE A 107 17.90 27.74 9.65
N GLY A 108 18.63 26.74 9.11
CA GLY A 108 19.73 26.09 9.82
C GLY A 108 21.05 26.87 9.80
N GLU A 109 21.08 28.07 9.24
CA GLU A 109 22.27 28.94 9.13
C GLU A 109 23.51 28.24 8.57
N ARG A 110 23.32 27.39 7.55
CA ARG A 110 24.37 26.57 6.96
C ARG A 110 24.40 26.68 5.44
N ALA A 111 25.48 26.17 4.84
CA ALA A 111 25.58 25.99 3.39
C ALA A 111 24.55 24.96 2.86
N THR A 112 24.20 25.06 1.59
CA THR A 112 23.41 24.01 0.89
C THR A 112 24.22 22.72 0.79
N ARG A 113 23.53 21.59 0.62
CA ARG A 113 24.17 20.29 0.31
C ARG A 113 24.11 19.95 -1.16
N THR A 114 23.35 20.71 -1.93
CA THR A 114 23.12 20.56 -3.37
C THR A 114 23.48 21.84 -4.07
N GLU A 115 24.01 21.74 -5.26
CA GLU A 115 24.16 22.85 -6.19
C GLU A 115 22.81 23.10 -6.87
N HIS A 116 22.42 24.37 -7.01
CA HIS A 116 21.18 24.77 -7.65
C HIS A 116 21.52 25.53 -8.93
N LEU A 117 21.09 24.98 -10.09
CA LEU A 117 21.37 25.54 -11.41
C LEU A 117 20.06 25.93 -12.10
N ALA A 118 20.07 27.00 -12.85
CA ALA A 118 18.96 27.35 -13.73
C ALA A 118 18.89 26.34 -14.88
N ALA A 119 17.78 25.57 -14.96
CA ALA A 119 17.57 24.56 -16.01
C ALA A 119 17.12 25.17 -17.34
N GLU A 120 16.68 26.40 -17.31
CA GLU A 120 16.30 27.29 -18.42
C GLU A 120 16.38 28.74 -17.92
N ASP A 121 16.17 29.69 -18.79
CA ASP A 121 16.13 31.12 -18.40
C ASP A 121 15.15 31.33 -17.26
N THR A 122 15.68 31.71 -16.09
CA THR A 122 14.94 31.66 -14.81
C THR A 122 14.95 33.01 -14.11
N PHE A 123 13.77 33.44 -13.66
CA PHE A 123 13.59 34.61 -12.81
C PHE A 123 13.24 34.19 -11.38
N CYS A 124 14.05 34.65 -10.42
CA CYS A 124 13.82 34.39 -8.99
C CYS A 124 13.53 35.71 -8.24
N LEU A 125 12.60 35.66 -7.28
CA LEU A 125 12.45 36.66 -6.25
C LEU A 125 13.36 36.29 -5.08
N LEU A 126 14.23 37.21 -4.67
CA LEU A 126 15.21 37.03 -3.61
C LEU A 126 14.81 37.86 -2.40
N LEU A 127 14.62 37.24 -1.24
CA LEU A 127 14.45 37.90 0.02
C LEU A 127 15.71 37.68 0.86
N ASN A 128 16.32 38.74 1.36
CA ASN A 128 17.51 38.63 2.21
C ASN A 128 17.17 37.99 3.57
N LYS A 129 18.16 37.35 4.19
CA LYS A 129 18.01 36.63 5.46
C LYS A 129 17.36 37.47 6.58
N PRO A 130 17.73 38.74 6.84
CA PRO A 130 17.07 39.58 7.89
C PRO A 130 15.58 39.77 7.62
N ALA A 131 15.20 40.08 6.37
CA ALA A 131 13.80 40.27 5.99
C ALA A 131 13.02 38.94 6.05
N PHE A 132 13.67 37.82 5.67
CA PHE A 132 13.09 36.49 5.80
C PHE A 132 12.81 36.14 7.29
N ILE A 133 13.77 36.35 8.19
CA ILE A 133 13.61 36.07 9.63
C ILE A 133 12.43 36.90 10.22
N LYS A 134 12.34 38.17 9.81
CA LYS A 134 11.22 39.00 10.25
C LYS A 134 9.88 38.49 9.71
N LEU A 135 9.80 38.15 8.41
CA LEU A 135 8.59 37.61 7.81
C LEU A 135 8.22 36.25 8.45
N PHE A 136 9.21 35.40 8.71
CA PHE A 136 9.05 34.12 9.39
C PHE A 136 8.47 34.25 10.80
N SER A 137 8.84 35.32 11.53
CA SER A 137 8.28 35.59 12.85
C SER A 137 6.85 36.13 12.80
N LEU A 138 6.48 36.82 11.72
CA LEU A 138 5.16 37.45 11.56
C LEU A 138 4.11 36.51 10.97
N SER A 139 4.49 35.67 10.01
CA SER A 139 3.57 34.84 9.23
C SER A 139 3.53 33.41 9.73
N ASN A 140 2.44 33.04 10.41
CA ASN A 140 2.21 31.64 10.81
C ASN A 140 2.18 30.68 9.61
N PRO A 141 1.47 30.97 8.49
CA PRO A 141 1.47 30.07 7.33
C PRO A 141 2.87 29.81 6.75
N LEU A 142 3.72 30.85 6.64
CA LEU A 142 5.10 30.68 6.17
C LEU A 142 5.94 29.85 7.16
N ARG A 143 5.79 30.13 8.46
CA ARG A 143 6.52 29.40 9.51
C ARG A 143 6.13 27.92 9.53
N ASP A 144 4.84 27.62 9.50
CA ASP A 144 4.34 26.24 9.52
C ASP A 144 4.75 25.47 8.25
N PHE A 145 4.71 26.13 7.10
CA PHE A 145 5.20 25.55 5.85
C PHE A 145 6.70 25.22 5.90
N ALA A 146 7.51 26.16 6.38
CA ALA A 146 8.95 25.99 6.48
C ALA A 146 9.35 24.93 7.52
N LEU A 147 8.67 24.89 8.68
CA LEU A 147 8.91 23.89 9.72
C LEU A 147 8.48 22.50 9.27
N ARG A 148 7.39 22.35 8.53
CA ARG A 148 6.99 21.07 7.93
C ARG A 148 8.02 20.58 6.91
N GLY A 149 8.55 21.46 6.08
CA GLY A 149 9.64 21.13 5.14
C GLY A 149 10.91 20.70 5.86
N VAL A 150 11.23 21.30 7.02
CA VAL A 150 12.38 20.90 7.86
C VAL A 150 12.09 19.60 8.62
N SER A 151 10.88 19.38 9.15
CA SER A 151 10.48 18.12 9.79
C SER A 151 10.56 16.95 8.81
N SER A 152 10.04 17.11 7.60
CA SER A 152 10.14 16.08 6.57
C SER A 152 11.59 15.74 6.20
N LEU A 153 12.46 16.74 6.14
CA LEU A 153 13.91 16.55 5.95
C LEU A 153 14.58 15.92 7.18
N LEU A 154 14.13 16.24 8.39
CA LEU A 154 14.61 15.62 9.64
C LEU A 154 14.10 14.17 9.75
N ASP A 155 12.87 13.89 9.31
CA ASP A 155 12.33 12.53 9.24
C ASP A 155 13.07 11.70 8.19
N GLN A 156 13.39 12.26 7.03
CA GLN A 156 14.25 11.60 6.03
C GLN A 156 15.70 11.44 6.52
N VAL A 157 16.25 12.44 7.23
CA VAL A 157 17.59 12.34 7.86
C VAL A 157 17.54 11.39 9.04
N ASN A 158 16.49 11.38 9.85
CA ASN A 158 16.29 10.40 10.92
C ASN A 158 16.08 9.00 10.37
N GLN A 159 15.34 8.83 9.27
CA GLN A 159 15.26 7.55 8.55
C GLN A 159 16.64 7.15 7.98
N GLN A 160 17.38 8.07 7.37
CA GLN A 160 18.74 7.79 6.90
C GLN A 160 19.76 7.61 8.04
N VAL A 161 19.62 8.34 9.17
CA VAL A 161 20.45 8.17 10.37
C VAL A 161 20.03 6.92 11.13
N GLN A 162 18.75 6.58 11.19
CA GLN A 162 18.26 5.29 11.70
C GLN A 162 18.69 4.15 10.78
N MET A 163 18.63 4.29 9.46
CA MET A 163 19.19 3.31 8.54
C MET A 163 20.72 3.17 8.73
N ARG A 164 21.47 4.27 8.89
CA ARG A 164 22.92 4.22 9.17
C ARG A 164 23.25 3.80 10.59
N ALA A 165 22.43 4.12 11.59
CA ALA A 165 22.60 3.62 12.96
C ALA A 165 22.23 2.15 13.07
N VAL A 166 21.26 1.70 12.28
CA VAL A 166 20.94 0.29 12.07
C VAL A 166 22.10 -0.41 11.33
N GLU A 167 22.74 0.24 10.34
CA GLU A 167 23.96 -0.27 9.70
C GLU A 167 25.19 -0.31 10.63
N THR A 168 25.27 0.56 11.67
CA THR A 168 26.47 0.68 12.52
C THR A 168 26.32 0.02 13.91
N LEU A 169 25.07 -0.22 14.39
CA LEU A 169 24.79 -0.76 15.73
C LEU A 169 24.03 -2.11 15.71
N GLY A 170 24.19 -2.89 14.66
CA GLY A 170 23.50 -4.16 14.48
C GLY A 170 22.34 -4.02 13.52
N ALA A 171 22.66 -3.67 12.28
CA ALA A 171 21.83 -3.91 11.12
C ALA A 171 21.61 -5.42 11.00
N GLN A 172 20.67 -5.92 11.73
CA GLN A 172 20.25 -7.28 11.54
C GLN A 172 18.83 -7.26 11.02
N TYR A 173 18.77 -7.18 9.67
CA TYR A 173 17.76 -7.83 8.88
C TYR A 173 16.36 -7.22 8.96
N SER A 174 15.97 -6.48 7.93
CA SER A 174 14.57 -6.12 7.65
C SER A 174 13.83 -7.33 7.05
N LEU A 175 12.50 -7.28 7.00
CA LEU A 175 11.70 -8.28 6.28
C LEU A 175 12.02 -8.37 4.78
N ASP A 176 12.67 -7.34 4.20
CA ASP A 176 13.17 -7.35 2.82
C ASP A 176 14.52 -8.08 2.66
N THR A 177 15.13 -8.53 3.76
CA THR A 177 16.39 -9.28 3.69
C THR A 177 16.20 -10.54 2.88
N ARG A 178 17.13 -10.79 1.95
CA ARG A 178 17.10 -12.00 1.11
C ARG A 178 17.42 -13.24 1.95
N LEU A 179 16.66 -14.30 1.73
CA LEU A 179 16.78 -15.55 2.48
C LEU A 179 18.17 -16.17 2.39
N GLY A 180 18.85 -16.04 1.25
CA GLY A 180 20.23 -16.50 1.08
C GLY A 180 21.24 -15.81 2.00
N GLN A 181 20.95 -14.59 2.48
CA GLN A 181 21.78 -13.90 3.48
C GLN A 181 21.52 -14.37 4.91
N LEU A 182 20.33 -14.93 5.16
CA LEU A 182 19.93 -15.48 6.45
C LEU A 182 20.37 -16.92 6.65
N ALA A 183 20.39 -17.71 5.58
CA ALA A 183 20.81 -19.12 5.60
C ALA A 183 22.33 -19.25 5.70
N MET A 184 22.88 -18.83 6.84
CA MET A 184 24.35 -18.85 7.09
C MET A 184 24.92 -20.26 7.33
N ARG A 185 24.07 -21.30 7.50
CA ARG A 185 24.49 -22.66 7.79
C ARG A 185 24.18 -23.58 6.61
N THR A 186 25.11 -24.49 6.32
CA THR A 186 24.86 -25.59 5.37
C THR A 186 23.65 -26.40 5.86
N PRO A 187 22.63 -26.65 5.01
CA PRO A 187 21.47 -27.42 5.41
C PRO A 187 21.86 -28.85 5.77
N ILE A 188 21.33 -29.37 6.86
CA ILE A 188 21.54 -30.77 7.25
C ILE A 188 20.56 -31.63 6.46
N SER A 189 21.09 -32.58 5.72
CA SER A 189 20.32 -33.46 4.85
C SER A 189 20.75 -34.93 4.97
N CYS A 190 19.88 -35.81 4.56
CA CYS A 190 20.17 -37.27 4.51
C CYS A 190 19.49 -37.92 3.30
N SER A 191 19.87 -39.16 3.04
CA SER A 191 19.21 -40.00 2.03
C SER A 191 17.88 -40.58 2.55
N PRO A 192 16.94 -40.95 1.65
CA PRO A 192 15.64 -41.52 2.02
C PRO A 192 15.71 -42.83 2.82
N ASP A 193 16.71 -43.62 2.57
CA ASP A 193 16.94 -44.92 3.19
C ASP A 193 17.61 -44.89 4.55
N MET A 194 18.02 -43.68 5.03
CA MET A 194 18.64 -43.53 6.35
C MET A 194 17.68 -43.97 7.46
N PRO A 195 18.12 -44.82 8.42
CA PRO A 195 17.31 -45.15 9.58
C PRO A 195 16.95 -43.91 10.41
N LEU A 196 15.70 -43.82 10.85
CA LEU A 196 15.22 -42.67 11.61
C LEU A 196 16.09 -42.37 12.83
N ARG A 197 16.57 -43.41 13.53
CA ARG A 197 17.48 -43.26 14.69
C ARG A 197 18.73 -42.46 14.33
N ASP A 198 19.34 -42.73 13.18
CA ASP A 198 20.57 -42.11 12.73
C ASP A 198 20.29 -40.67 12.27
N ALA A 199 19.17 -40.42 11.62
CA ALA A 199 18.74 -39.08 11.26
C ALA A 199 18.48 -38.20 12.51
N VAL A 200 17.80 -38.72 13.54
CA VAL A 200 17.58 -38.02 14.82
C VAL A 200 18.88 -37.78 15.56
N LYS A 201 19.81 -38.75 15.54
CA LYS A 201 21.14 -38.59 16.11
C LYS A 201 21.90 -37.46 15.41
N LEU A 202 21.86 -37.40 14.08
CA LEU A 202 22.45 -36.33 13.27
C LEU A 202 21.85 -34.96 13.61
N MET A 203 20.51 -34.88 13.75
CA MET A 203 19.85 -33.64 14.19
C MET A 203 20.32 -33.20 15.57
N HIS A 204 20.50 -34.14 16.51
CA HIS A 204 20.99 -33.85 17.85
C HIS A 204 22.45 -33.35 17.85
N GLU A 205 23.34 -34.05 17.15
CA GLU A 205 24.77 -33.70 17.04
C GLU A 205 24.97 -32.33 16.38
N GLN A 206 24.16 -32.01 15.36
CA GLN A 206 24.22 -30.74 14.65
C GLN A 206 23.38 -29.64 15.29
N GLN A 207 22.68 -29.92 16.40
CA GLN A 207 21.84 -28.96 17.13
C GLN A 207 20.77 -28.28 16.25
N VAL A 208 20.13 -29.06 15.33
CA VAL A 208 19.09 -28.57 14.41
C VAL A 208 17.71 -29.13 14.73
N GLY A 209 16.66 -28.35 14.45
CA GLY A 209 15.27 -28.74 14.66
C GLY A 209 14.63 -29.50 13.50
N SER A 210 15.33 -29.62 12.38
CA SER A 210 14.86 -30.31 11.16
C SER A 210 16.00 -30.91 10.36
N ILE A 211 15.69 -31.95 9.58
CA ILE A 211 16.58 -32.55 8.59
C ILE A 211 15.83 -32.68 7.27
N VAL A 212 16.47 -32.35 6.15
CA VAL A 212 15.88 -32.46 4.82
C VAL A 212 16.32 -33.76 4.15
N ILE A 213 15.36 -34.51 3.65
CA ILE A 213 15.61 -35.76 2.90
C ILE A 213 15.78 -35.37 1.44
N VAL A 214 16.91 -35.75 0.84
CA VAL A 214 17.28 -35.34 -0.52
C VAL A 214 17.62 -36.56 -1.40
N ASP A 215 17.46 -36.40 -2.69
CA ASP A 215 17.95 -37.34 -3.67
C ASP A 215 19.48 -37.19 -3.91
N PRO A 216 20.13 -38.06 -4.69
CA PRO A 216 21.56 -37.94 -5.02
C PRO A 216 21.95 -36.65 -5.75
N LYS A 217 20.98 -35.91 -6.30
CA LYS A 217 21.17 -34.60 -6.94
C LYS A 217 20.89 -33.43 -6.01
N LEU A 218 20.73 -33.69 -4.70
CA LEU A 218 20.37 -32.71 -3.67
C LEU A 218 18.97 -32.09 -3.85
N LYS A 219 18.06 -32.73 -4.60
CA LYS A 219 16.68 -32.28 -4.69
C LYS A 219 15.93 -32.63 -3.41
N PRO A 220 15.22 -31.68 -2.75
CA PRO A 220 14.42 -31.98 -1.56
C PRO A 220 13.26 -32.94 -1.90
N LEU A 221 13.19 -34.07 -1.23
CA LEU A 221 12.11 -35.05 -1.32
C LEU A 221 11.15 -34.94 -0.15
N GLY A 222 11.68 -34.61 1.04
CA GLY A 222 10.93 -34.51 2.27
C GLY A 222 11.65 -33.70 3.33
N ILE A 223 10.95 -33.41 4.42
CA ILE A 223 11.48 -32.81 5.64
C ILE A 223 11.00 -33.57 6.86
N PHE A 224 11.87 -33.77 7.84
CA PHE A 224 11.53 -34.32 9.13
C PHE A 224 11.93 -33.35 10.24
N THR A 225 11.00 -33.13 11.20
CA THR A 225 11.13 -32.09 12.22
C THR A 225 10.93 -32.64 13.62
N LEU A 226 11.23 -31.83 14.66
CA LEU A 226 10.92 -32.18 16.06
C LEU A 226 9.42 -32.40 16.30
N ARG A 227 8.52 -31.86 15.46
CA ARG A 227 7.08 -32.12 15.49
C ARG A 227 6.79 -33.55 15.06
N ASP A 228 7.44 -34.01 14.01
CA ASP A 228 7.30 -35.37 13.50
C ASP A 228 7.88 -36.38 14.49
N LEU A 229 9.02 -36.05 15.11
CA LEU A 229 9.63 -36.89 16.16
C LEU A 229 8.67 -37.08 17.35
N ARG A 230 7.94 -36.06 17.77
CA ARG A 230 6.92 -36.21 18.84
C ARG A 230 5.80 -37.18 18.45
N ARG A 231 5.35 -37.13 17.20
CA ARG A 231 4.36 -38.06 16.66
C ARG A 231 4.92 -39.48 16.66
N VAL A 232 6.12 -39.68 16.14
CA VAL A 232 6.81 -41.00 16.10
C VAL A 232 6.90 -41.61 17.49
N VAL A 233 7.27 -40.83 18.51
CA VAL A 233 7.35 -41.30 19.91
C VAL A 233 5.96 -41.61 20.47
N ALA A 234 4.95 -40.79 20.20
CA ALA A 234 3.59 -41.01 20.68
C ALA A 234 2.95 -42.27 20.08
N ASP A 235 3.23 -42.53 18.80
CA ASP A 235 2.67 -43.68 18.06
C ASP A 235 3.49 -44.97 18.24
N GLY A 236 4.63 -44.92 18.93
CA GLY A 236 5.49 -46.07 19.21
C GLY A 236 6.15 -46.64 17.96
N VAL A 237 6.44 -45.82 16.96
CA VAL A 237 7.04 -46.25 15.67
C VAL A 237 8.46 -46.74 15.87
N ASP A 238 8.81 -47.83 15.18
CA ASP A 238 10.17 -48.36 15.23
C ASP A 238 11.19 -47.41 14.59
N LEU A 239 12.19 -47.01 15.37
CA LEU A 239 13.24 -46.08 14.96
C LEU A 239 14.25 -46.67 13.95
N ALA A 240 14.16 -47.97 13.68
CA ALA A 240 14.97 -48.63 12.65
C ALA A 240 14.41 -48.45 11.23
N GLN A 241 13.18 -47.96 11.10
CA GLN A 241 12.56 -47.73 9.77
C GLN A 241 13.28 -46.61 9.01
N PRO A 242 13.30 -46.67 7.66
CA PRO A 242 13.78 -45.58 6.82
C PRO A 242 12.98 -44.30 7.03
N ILE A 243 13.66 -43.15 6.97
CA ILE A 243 13.05 -41.85 7.25
C ILE A 243 12.02 -41.40 6.19
N ASP A 244 12.12 -41.95 4.96
CA ASP A 244 11.20 -41.65 3.85
C ASP A 244 9.74 -42.04 4.18
N CYS A 245 9.54 -43.08 4.99
CA CYS A 245 8.21 -43.51 5.44
C CYS A 245 7.56 -42.52 6.44
N LEU A 246 8.33 -41.64 7.07
CA LEU A 246 7.92 -40.82 8.23
C LEU A 246 8.08 -39.32 7.98
N MET A 247 8.72 -38.94 6.90
CA MET A 247 8.92 -37.54 6.52
C MET A 247 7.64 -36.89 6.01
N THR A 248 7.54 -35.57 6.12
CA THR A 248 6.58 -34.77 5.36
C THR A 248 7.11 -34.63 3.94
N GLN A 249 6.37 -35.15 2.96
CA GLN A 249 6.76 -35.15 1.54
C GLN A 249 6.58 -33.77 0.91
N SER A 250 7.37 -33.47 -0.15
CA SER A 250 7.28 -32.25 -0.95
C SER A 250 7.33 -30.98 -0.07
N PRO A 251 8.44 -30.76 0.65
CA PRO A 251 8.56 -29.59 1.50
C PRO A 251 8.42 -28.31 0.68
N PHE A 252 7.80 -27.31 1.26
CA PHE A 252 7.68 -26.01 0.62
C PHE A 252 9.06 -25.35 0.47
N ASP A 253 9.33 -24.80 -0.70
CA ASP A 253 10.60 -24.18 -1.02
C ASP A 253 10.44 -22.76 -1.59
N LEU A 254 11.47 -21.94 -1.38
CA LEU A 254 11.64 -20.62 -1.94
C LEU A 254 13.06 -20.49 -2.53
N PRO A 255 13.25 -19.60 -3.52
CA PRO A 255 14.59 -19.29 -4.00
C PRO A 255 15.37 -18.43 -3.00
N PRO A 256 16.71 -18.42 -3.01
CA PRO A 256 17.53 -17.64 -2.09
C PRO A 256 17.36 -16.12 -2.19
N ASP A 257 16.87 -15.62 -3.32
CA ASP A 257 16.59 -14.21 -3.56
C ASP A 257 15.21 -13.75 -3.06
N ALA A 258 14.34 -14.69 -2.62
CA ALA A 258 13.12 -14.36 -1.91
C ALA A 258 13.41 -13.63 -0.59
N SER A 259 12.44 -12.84 -0.11
CA SER A 259 12.58 -12.06 1.11
C SER A 259 12.22 -12.85 2.38
N ALA A 260 12.69 -12.37 3.54
CA ALA A 260 12.27 -12.89 4.85
C ALA A 260 10.75 -12.75 5.05
N PHE A 261 10.14 -11.72 4.45
CA PHE A 261 8.70 -11.54 4.43
C PHE A 261 7.99 -12.70 3.70
N ASP A 262 8.48 -13.09 2.52
CA ASP A 262 7.89 -14.21 1.76
C ASP A 262 7.93 -15.51 2.54
N ALA A 263 9.04 -15.77 3.25
CA ALA A 263 9.16 -16.94 4.12
C ALA A 263 8.19 -16.87 5.31
N ALA A 264 8.07 -15.71 5.97
CA ALA A 264 7.16 -15.52 7.10
C ALA A 264 5.69 -15.69 6.67
N MET A 265 5.32 -15.15 5.52
CA MET A 265 3.99 -15.32 4.93
C MET A 265 3.70 -16.80 4.62
N ALA A 266 4.61 -17.49 3.92
CA ALA A 266 4.45 -18.90 3.60
C ALA A 266 4.35 -19.80 4.85
N MET A 267 5.18 -19.53 5.87
CA MET A 267 5.10 -20.26 7.14
C MET A 267 3.74 -20.07 7.82
N THR A 268 3.22 -18.85 7.76
CA THR A 268 1.92 -18.51 8.38
C THR A 268 0.75 -19.10 7.60
N GLU A 269 0.71 -18.94 6.28
CA GLU A 269 -0.37 -19.44 5.41
C GLU A 269 -0.45 -20.97 5.40
N ARG A 270 0.72 -21.63 5.33
CA ARG A 270 0.81 -23.09 5.20
C ARG A 270 0.95 -23.82 6.54
N HIS A 271 1.02 -23.07 7.64
CA HIS A 271 1.17 -23.62 9.00
C HIS A 271 2.44 -24.48 9.19
N ILE A 272 3.52 -24.07 8.54
CA ILE A 272 4.83 -24.72 8.59
C ILE A 272 5.83 -23.85 9.36
N ALA A 273 6.82 -24.48 10.00
CA ALA A 273 7.87 -23.80 10.77
C ALA A 273 9.22 -23.78 10.06
N HIS A 274 9.32 -24.37 8.89
CA HIS A 274 10.55 -24.45 8.10
C HIS A 274 10.24 -24.30 6.62
N VAL A 275 11.12 -23.60 5.90
CA VAL A 275 11.09 -23.42 4.44
C VAL A 275 12.44 -23.85 3.89
N CYS A 276 12.45 -24.69 2.87
CA CYS A 276 13.66 -25.07 2.15
C CYS A 276 14.06 -23.94 1.20
N LEU A 277 15.36 -23.67 1.07
CA LEU A 277 15.87 -22.83 0.00
C LEU A 277 16.40 -23.71 -1.13
N VAL A 278 15.89 -23.46 -2.34
CA VAL A 278 16.23 -24.25 -3.51
C VAL A 278 16.74 -23.33 -4.62
N GLU A 279 17.92 -23.64 -5.14
CA GLU A 279 18.52 -22.96 -6.28
C GLU A 279 18.83 -23.99 -7.37
N HIS A 280 18.38 -23.74 -8.60
CA HIS A 280 18.53 -24.67 -9.73
C HIS A 280 18.06 -26.11 -9.43
N GLY A 281 17.04 -26.26 -8.57
CA GLY A 281 16.49 -27.56 -8.17
C GLY A 281 17.27 -28.27 -7.06
N GLN A 282 18.29 -27.66 -6.48
CA GLN A 282 19.11 -28.20 -5.41
C GLN A 282 18.89 -27.45 -4.09
N LEU A 283 18.90 -28.20 -2.98
CA LEU A 283 18.81 -27.63 -1.63
C LEU A 283 20.07 -26.82 -1.32
N CYS A 284 19.92 -25.54 -1.04
CA CYS A 284 21.02 -24.65 -0.65
C CYS A 284 20.88 -24.08 0.77
N GLY A 285 19.71 -24.20 1.40
CA GLY A 285 19.48 -23.70 2.76
C GLY A 285 18.17 -24.19 3.37
N VAL A 286 18.00 -23.94 4.65
CA VAL A 286 16.73 -24.09 5.38
C VAL A 286 16.56 -22.88 6.30
N ILE A 287 15.41 -22.25 6.23
CA ILE A 287 15.01 -21.16 7.13
C ILE A 287 13.96 -21.69 8.09
N SER A 288 14.16 -21.44 9.37
CA SER A 288 13.18 -21.75 10.42
C SER A 288 12.46 -20.51 10.94
N GLU A 289 11.32 -20.73 11.60
CA GLU A 289 10.60 -19.67 12.33
C GLU A 289 11.54 -18.91 13.31
N ARG A 290 12.48 -19.63 13.95
CA ARG A 290 13.45 -19.03 14.87
C ARG A 290 14.45 -18.09 14.18
N ASP A 291 14.85 -18.39 12.95
CA ASP A 291 15.76 -17.55 12.17
C ASP A 291 15.07 -16.22 11.81
N LEU A 292 13.77 -16.28 11.47
CA LEU A 292 12.96 -15.09 11.23
C LEU A 292 12.66 -14.31 12.52
N PHE A 293 12.47 -15.00 13.66
CA PHE A 293 12.22 -14.36 14.95
C PHE A 293 13.36 -13.43 15.39
N SER A 294 14.60 -13.77 15.03
CA SER A 294 15.77 -12.94 15.36
C SER A 294 15.78 -11.59 14.63
N LEU A 295 14.93 -11.41 13.62
CA LEU A 295 14.88 -10.21 12.76
C LEU A 295 13.98 -9.10 13.28
N GLN A 296 12.98 -9.40 14.12
CA GLN A 296 11.96 -8.42 14.55
C GLN A 296 11.56 -8.54 16.02
N ARG A 297 11.24 -7.38 16.63
CA ARG A 297 10.65 -7.32 17.99
C ARG A 297 9.20 -7.78 18.09
N VAL A 298 8.46 -7.81 16.95
CA VAL A 298 7.09 -8.32 16.89
C VAL A 298 7.05 -9.48 15.90
N ASP A 299 6.69 -10.64 16.42
CA ASP A 299 6.70 -11.90 15.69
C ASP A 299 5.36 -12.10 14.95
N LEU A 300 5.36 -11.90 13.62
CA LEU A 300 4.21 -12.15 12.76
C LEU A 300 3.65 -13.58 12.95
N VAL A 301 4.54 -14.57 12.95
CA VAL A 301 4.14 -15.98 13.05
C VAL A 301 3.53 -16.27 14.41
N HIS A 302 4.08 -15.68 15.48
CA HIS A 302 3.50 -15.78 16.82
C HIS A 302 2.15 -15.10 16.90
N LEU A 303 2.00 -13.89 16.38
CA LEU A 303 0.73 -13.16 16.38
C LEU A 303 -0.35 -13.92 15.61
N ALA A 304 -0.05 -14.41 14.42
CA ALA A 304 -0.96 -15.23 13.63
C ALA A 304 -1.35 -16.53 14.34
N ARG A 305 -0.40 -17.18 15.03
CA ARG A 305 -0.67 -18.36 15.86
C ARG A 305 -1.57 -18.02 17.03
N THR A 306 -1.34 -16.90 17.71
CA THR A 306 -2.16 -16.43 18.85
C THR A 306 -3.58 -16.15 18.41
N ILE A 307 -3.79 -15.50 17.26
CA ILE A 307 -5.11 -15.26 16.66
C ILE A 307 -5.83 -16.60 16.42
N ARG A 308 -5.19 -17.56 15.77
CA ARG A 308 -5.81 -18.86 15.45
C ARG A 308 -6.17 -19.70 16.66
N HIS A 309 -5.45 -19.55 17.76
CA HIS A 309 -5.69 -20.32 18.99
C HIS A 309 -6.40 -19.50 20.08
N ALA A 310 -6.90 -18.32 19.76
CA ALA A 310 -7.66 -17.51 20.72
C ALA A 310 -8.90 -18.27 21.19
N GLY A 311 -9.07 -18.40 22.50
CA GLY A 311 -10.20 -19.12 23.09
C GLY A 311 -11.48 -18.28 23.20
N ARG A 312 -11.43 -16.97 22.93
CA ARG A 312 -12.56 -16.04 23.09
C ARG A 312 -12.43 -14.84 22.16
N VAL A 313 -13.58 -14.24 21.81
CA VAL A 313 -13.67 -13.07 20.93
C VAL A 313 -12.95 -11.85 21.53
N GLU A 314 -13.01 -11.65 22.85
CA GLU A 314 -12.35 -10.53 23.53
C GLU A 314 -10.82 -10.59 23.36
N THR A 315 -10.26 -11.81 23.31
CA THR A 315 -8.83 -12.00 23.02
C THR A 315 -8.48 -11.52 21.62
N LEU A 316 -9.30 -11.84 20.61
CA LEU A 316 -9.13 -11.38 19.24
C LEU A 316 -9.25 -9.85 19.15
N ALA A 317 -10.21 -9.25 19.85
CA ALA A 317 -10.38 -7.81 19.91
C ALA A 317 -9.14 -7.11 20.51
N ALA A 318 -8.56 -7.67 21.57
CA ALA A 318 -7.34 -7.13 22.20
C ALA A 318 -6.11 -7.20 21.27
N LEU A 319 -5.95 -8.27 20.48
CA LEU A 319 -4.83 -8.45 19.55
C LEU A 319 -4.81 -7.43 18.40
N ARG A 320 -5.90 -6.69 18.18
CA ARG A 320 -5.92 -5.63 17.17
C ARG A 320 -4.90 -4.51 17.41
N SER A 321 -4.57 -4.25 18.69
CA SER A 321 -3.50 -3.31 19.03
C SER A 321 -2.13 -3.82 18.58
N ASP A 322 -1.89 -5.13 18.70
CA ASP A 322 -0.62 -5.74 18.30
C ASP A 322 -0.47 -5.77 16.77
N VAL A 323 -1.57 -6.04 16.05
CA VAL A 323 -1.62 -5.92 14.58
C VAL A 323 -1.27 -4.49 14.15
N ARG A 324 -1.84 -3.48 14.80
CA ARG A 324 -1.52 -2.07 14.51
C ARG A 324 -0.04 -1.77 14.76
N GLN A 325 0.48 -2.19 15.91
CA GLN A 325 1.89 -1.97 16.25
C GLN A 325 2.83 -2.64 15.25
N LEU A 326 2.49 -3.83 14.77
CA LEU A 326 3.25 -4.51 13.71
C LEU A 326 3.23 -3.71 12.40
N VAL A 327 2.06 -3.23 11.96
CA VAL A 327 1.93 -2.40 10.74
C VAL A 327 2.70 -1.09 10.88
N ASP A 328 2.61 -0.41 12.04
CA ASP A 328 3.35 0.81 12.31
C ASP A 328 4.88 0.59 12.25
N SER A 329 5.34 -0.54 12.80
CA SER A 329 6.74 -0.95 12.70
C SER A 329 7.16 -1.20 11.26
N MET A 330 6.35 -1.90 10.47
CA MET A 330 6.63 -2.17 9.05
C MET A 330 6.70 -0.88 8.23
N LEU A 331 5.76 0.05 8.44
CA LEU A 331 5.79 1.37 7.78
C LEU A 331 7.06 2.15 8.13
N ALA A 332 7.44 2.15 9.41
CA ALA A 332 8.66 2.83 9.89
C ALA A 332 9.96 2.25 9.29
N HIS A 333 9.96 0.96 8.95
CA HIS A 333 11.09 0.26 8.34
C HIS A 333 11.03 0.23 6.80
N GLY A 334 10.07 0.93 6.18
CA GLY A 334 10.00 1.10 4.73
C GLY A 334 9.38 -0.08 3.97
N ALA A 335 8.59 -0.93 4.64
CA ALA A 335 7.85 -1.99 3.96
C ALA A 335 6.91 -1.42 2.90
N SER A 336 6.79 -2.12 1.77
CA SER A 336 5.91 -1.71 0.67
C SER A 336 4.43 -1.79 1.06
N SER A 337 3.60 -0.98 0.41
CA SER A 337 2.14 -1.04 0.61
C SER A 337 1.56 -2.43 0.34
N THR A 338 2.14 -3.18 -0.61
CA THR A 338 1.73 -4.58 -0.90
C THR A 338 2.00 -5.51 0.26
N GLN A 339 3.22 -5.47 0.83
CA GLN A 339 3.57 -6.30 1.99
C GLN A 339 2.63 -6.03 3.16
N ILE A 340 2.32 -4.75 3.41
CA ILE A 340 1.43 -4.35 4.49
C ILE A 340 -0.01 -4.82 4.25
N THR A 341 -0.56 -4.66 3.05
CA THR A 341 -1.93 -5.13 2.75
C THR A 341 -2.04 -6.66 2.78
N GLN A 342 -1.03 -7.38 2.30
CA GLN A 342 -0.97 -8.85 2.39
C GLN A 342 -0.95 -9.30 3.85
N LEU A 343 -0.12 -8.68 4.69
CA LEU A 343 -0.08 -8.96 6.12
C LEU A 343 -1.44 -8.71 6.79
N ILE A 344 -2.02 -7.53 6.57
CA ILE A 344 -3.33 -7.17 7.15
C ILE A 344 -4.39 -8.18 6.73
N THR A 345 -4.43 -8.53 5.43
CA THR A 345 -5.40 -9.50 4.91
C THR A 345 -5.23 -10.87 5.57
N LEU A 346 -4.00 -11.36 5.67
CA LEU A 346 -3.72 -12.66 6.31
C LEU A 346 -4.20 -12.70 7.77
N LEU A 347 -3.88 -11.67 8.55
CA LEU A 347 -4.29 -11.61 9.95
C LEU A 347 -5.80 -11.39 10.11
N ASN A 348 -6.43 -10.66 9.20
CA ASN A 348 -7.87 -10.49 9.16
C ASN A 348 -8.57 -11.81 8.80
N ASP A 349 -8.08 -12.54 7.79
CA ASP A 349 -8.61 -13.86 7.41
C ASP A 349 -8.54 -14.84 8.59
N HIS A 350 -7.41 -14.90 9.30
CA HIS A 350 -7.30 -15.73 10.51
C HIS A 350 -8.28 -15.30 11.59
N THR A 351 -8.52 -14.00 11.75
CA THR A 351 -9.51 -13.49 12.72
C THR A 351 -10.92 -13.89 12.32
N VAL A 352 -11.27 -13.75 11.02
CA VAL A 352 -12.58 -14.17 10.48
C VAL A 352 -12.79 -15.67 10.70
N CYS A 353 -11.82 -16.50 10.30
CA CYS A 353 -11.89 -17.96 10.51
C CYS A 353 -12.08 -18.30 11.98
N ARG A 354 -11.31 -17.68 12.89
CA ARG A 354 -11.42 -17.99 14.32
C ARG A 354 -12.73 -17.52 14.93
N VAL A 355 -13.27 -16.38 14.50
CA VAL A 355 -14.61 -15.91 14.93
C VAL A 355 -15.69 -16.88 14.47
N ILE A 356 -15.61 -17.41 13.24
CA ILE A 356 -16.55 -18.43 12.74
C ILE A 356 -16.45 -19.69 13.61
N GLU A 357 -15.24 -20.23 13.86
CA GLU A 357 -15.01 -21.40 14.70
C GLU A 357 -15.62 -21.22 16.11
N LEU A 358 -15.27 -20.11 16.78
CA LEU A 358 -15.79 -19.80 18.12
C LEU A 358 -17.33 -19.68 18.13
N THR A 359 -17.91 -19.14 17.06
CA THR A 359 -19.37 -19.02 16.97
C THR A 359 -20.03 -20.37 16.76
N LEU A 360 -19.42 -21.27 15.97
CA LEU A 360 -19.88 -22.65 15.81
C LEU A 360 -19.73 -23.46 17.12
N GLU A 361 -18.62 -23.24 17.85
CA GLU A 361 -18.41 -23.87 19.17
C GLU A 361 -19.49 -23.44 20.19
N ASP A 362 -19.87 -22.16 20.22
CA ASP A 362 -20.81 -21.60 21.20
C ASP A 362 -22.28 -21.87 20.84
N LEU A 363 -22.69 -21.73 19.57
CA LEU A 363 -24.07 -21.84 19.11
C LEU A 363 -24.42 -23.24 18.58
N GLY A 364 -23.42 -24.09 18.38
CA GLY A 364 -23.51 -25.39 17.73
C GLY A 364 -23.39 -25.30 16.20
N ASP A 365 -22.72 -26.31 15.64
CA ASP A 365 -22.62 -26.47 14.19
C ASP A 365 -23.99 -26.85 13.59
N PRO A 366 -24.52 -26.06 12.65
CA PRO A 366 -25.79 -26.40 11.99
C PRO A 366 -25.72 -27.67 11.13
N GLY A 367 -24.53 -28.26 10.92
CA GLY A 367 -24.34 -29.43 10.09
C GLY A 367 -24.61 -29.15 8.58
N ILE A 368 -24.48 -27.88 8.17
CA ILE A 368 -24.68 -27.43 6.80
C ILE A 368 -23.35 -26.86 6.32
N PRO A 369 -22.69 -27.47 5.32
CA PRO A 369 -21.50 -26.90 4.71
C PRO A 369 -21.82 -25.54 4.09
N PHE A 370 -21.02 -24.52 4.42
CA PHE A 370 -21.12 -23.20 3.84
C PHE A 370 -19.75 -22.59 3.59
N THR A 371 -19.68 -21.67 2.66
CA THR A 371 -18.50 -20.87 2.36
C THR A 371 -18.74 -19.42 2.79
N TRP A 372 -17.82 -18.85 3.55
CA TRP A 372 -17.82 -17.42 3.86
C TRP A 372 -17.10 -16.69 2.74
N LEU A 373 -17.86 -15.87 2.02
CA LEU A 373 -17.38 -15.01 0.93
C LEU A 373 -17.06 -13.63 1.49
N VAL A 374 -16.03 -13.01 0.93
CA VAL A 374 -15.68 -11.61 1.16
C VAL A 374 -15.61 -10.86 -0.16
N PHE A 375 -15.93 -9.57 -0.13
CA PHE A 375 -16.09 -8.75 -1.33
C PHE A 375 -15.22 -7.48 -1.28
N GLY A 376 -15.22 -6.71 -2.36
CA GLY A 376 -14.59 -5.41 -2.43
C GLY A 376 -13.10 -5.43 -2.08
N SER A 377 -12.64 -4.55 -1.20
CA SER A 377 -11.23 -4.50 -0.81
C SER A 377 -10.76 -5.74 -0.07
N GLU A 378 -11.65 -6.42 0.65
CA GLU A 378 -11.36 -7.69 1.32
C GLU A 378 -11.21 -8.83 0.31
N GLY A 379 -12.12 -8.90 -0.67
CA GLY A 379 -12.04 -9.84 -1.79
C GLY A 379 -10.77 -9.66 -2.64
N ARG A 380 -10.28 -8.42 -2.75
CA ARG A 380 -9.04 -8.10 -3.46
C ARG A 380 -7.77 -8.26 -2.64
N SER A 381 -7.85 -8.59 -1.35
CA SER A 381 -6.70 -8.61 -0.43
C SER A 381 -5.97 -7.25 -0.33
N GLU A 382 -6.71 -6.16 -0.36
CA GLU A 382 -6.22 -4.78 -0.36
C GLU A 382 -6.70 -3.97 0.85
N GLN A 383 -7.04 -4.66 1.94
CA GLN A 383 -7.51 -4.03 3.17
C GLN A 383 -6.42 -3.19 3.84
N THR A 384 -6.85 -2.14 4.54
CA THR A 384 -6.02 -1.40 5.49
C THR A 384 -6.49 -1.70 6.92
N LEU A 385 -5.81 -1.15 7.93
CA LEU A 385 -6.21 -1.34 9.34
C LEU A 385 -7.65 -0.88 9.64
N HIS A 386 -8.19 0.06 8.86
CA HIS A 386 -9.57 0.48 8.95
C HIS A 386 -10.35 -0.09 7.76
N THR A 387 -11.20 -1.06 8.02
CA THR A 387 -11.97 -1.78 7.02
C THR A 387 -13.40 -2.01 7.50
N ASP A 388 -14.33 -1.94 6.56
CA ASP A 388 -15.72 -2.32 6.76
C ASP A 388 -15.89 -3.81 6.47
N GLN A 389 -16.96 -4.40 6.95
CA GLN A 389 -17.35 -5.76 6.62
C GLN A 389 -18.08 -5.77 5.29
N ASP A 390 -17.52 -6.48 4.29
CA ASP A 390 -18.19 -6.76 3.01
C ASP A 390 -18.15 -8.27 2.79
N ASN A 391 -19.20 -9.00 3.23
CA ASN A 391 -19.20 -10.46 3.23
C ASN A 391 -20.57 -11.07 2.89
N GLY A 392 -20.57 -12.37 2.61
CA GLY A 392 -21.76 -13.16 2.32
C GLY A 392 -21.55 -14.65 2.59
N ILE A 393 -22.60 -15.41 2.49
CA ILE A 393 -22.57 -16.87 2.60
C ILE A 393 -22.98 -17.50 1.26
N LEU A 394 -22.23 -18.53 0.88
CA LEU A 394 -22.52 -19.43 -0.23
C LEU A 394 -22.76 -20.84 0.32
N PHE A 395 -23.83 -21.48 -0.09
CA PHE A 395 -24.16 -22.86 0.26
C PHE A 395 -24.76 -23.61 -0.93
N GLU A 396 -24.81 -24.94 -0.86
CA GLU A 396 -25.47 -25.77 -1.86
C GLU A 396 -26.93 -26.07 -1.45
N ALA A 397 -27.83 -26.08 -2.42
CA ALA A 397 -29.22 -26.49 -2.24
C ALA A 397 -29.76 -27.08 -3.55
N ALA A 398 -30.60 -28.09 -3.44
CA ALA A 398 -31.21 -28.76 -4.59
C ALA A 398 -32.30 -27.92 -5.26
N ASP A 399 -33.06 -27.16 -4.46
CA ASP A 399 -34.15 -26.30 -4.93
C ASP A 399 -34.35 -25.06 -4.06
N ALA A 400 -35.32 -24.22 -4.42
CA ALA A 400 -35.60 -22.98 -3.72
C ALA A 400 -36.19 -23.18 -2.31
N ALA A 401 -36.90 -24.28 -2.07
CA ALA A 401 -37.49 -24.58 -0.77
C ALA A 401 -36.40 -25.00 0.22
N GLU A 402 -35.49 -25.86 -0.22
CA GLU A 402 -34.31 -26.25 0.55
C GLU A 402 -33.39 -25.04 0.80
N ALA A 403 -33.17 -24.19 -0.20
CA ALA A 403 -32.40 -22.95 -0.05
C ALA A 403 -33.00 -22.03 1.02
N ALA A 404 -34.32 -21.88 1.06
CA ALA A 404 -34.99 -21.08 2.10
C ALA A 404 -34.84 -21.70 3.49
N ALA A 405 -34.95 -23.02 3.60
CA ALA A 405 -34.79 -23.74 4.89
C ALA A 405 -33.34 -23.63 5.39
N ILE A 406 -32.34 -23.84 4.55
CA ILE A 406 -30.91 -23.69 4.88
C ILE A 406 -30.61 -22.27 5.32
N ARG A 407 -31.05 -21.27 4.57
CA ARG A 407 -30.88 -19.85 4.90
C ARG A 407 -31.46 -19.51 6.27
N GLY A 408 -32.67 -20.02 6.60
CA GLY A 408 -33.30 -19.82 7.91
C GLY A 408 -32.46 -20.33 9.07
N ARG A 409 -31.63 -21.37 8.84
CA ARG A 409 -30.72 -21.94 9.85
C ARG A 409 -29.38 -21.19 9.91
N LEU A 410 -28.85 -20.73 8.78
CA LEU A 410 -27.56 -20.04 8.71
C LEU A 410 -27.63 -18.56 9.10
N LEU A 411 -28.75 -17.87 8.88
CA LEU A 411 -28.88 -16.44 9.15
C LEU A 411 -28.60 -16.04 10.62
N PRO A 412 -29.14 -16.72 11.65
CA PRO A 412 -28.81 -16.36 13.02
C PRO A 412 -27.33 -16.49 13.35
N LEU A 413 -26.67 -17.52 12.79
CA LEU A 413 -25.24 -17.73 12.90
C LEU A 413 -24.45 -16.61 12.22
N ALA A 414 -24.82 -16.26 10.98
CA ALA A 414 -24.19 -15.20 10.22
C ALA A 414 -24.32 -13.83 10.90
N GLN A 415 -25.47 -13.53 11.49
CA GLN A 415 -25.70 -12.30 12.26
C GLN A 415 -24.78 -12.23 13.48
N GLU A 416 -24.65 -13.34 14.22
CA GLU A 416 -23.74 -13.39 15.38
C GLU A 416 -22.28 -13.25 14.95
N ILE A 417 -21.85 -13.91 13.85
CA ILE A 417 -20.50 -13.75 13.30
C ILE A 417 -20.23 -12.28 12.96
N ASN A 418 -21.15 -11.59 12.26
CA ASN A 418 -20.99 -10.18 11.94
C ASN A 418 -20.86 -9.29 13.20
N GLN A 419 -21.61 -9.58 14.26
CA GLN A 419 -21.53 -8.86 15.53
C GLN A 419 -20.18 -9.10 16.25
N ARG A 420 -19.71 -10.34 16.28
CA ARG A 420 -18.40 -10.69 16.85
C ARG A 420 -17.25 -10.09 16.07
N LEU A 421 -17.34 -10.05 14.74
CA LEU A 421 -16.38 -9.34 13.90
C LEU A 421 -16.39 -7.83 14.21
N ALA A 422 -17.55 -7.23 14.45
CA ALA A 422 -17.63 -5.83 14.88
C ALA A 422 -16.93 -5.60 16.23
N GLN A 423 -17.03 -6.51 17.19
CA GLN A 423 -16.27 -6.48 18.45
C GLN A 423 -14.76 -6.56 18.21
N CYS A 424 -14.33 -7.34 17.21
CA CYS A 424 -12.93 -7.40 16.78
C CYS A 424 -12.49 -6.16 15.97
N GLY A 425 -13.36 -5.16 15.77
CA GLY A 425 -13.03 -3.87 15.13
C GLY A 425 -13.21 -3.84 13.62
N PHE A 426 -13.93 -4.80 13.03
CA PHE A 426 -14.40 -4.73 11.65
C PHE A 426 -15.72 -3.97 11.62
N THR A 427 -15.70 -2.73 11.11
CA THR A 427 -16.89 -1.87 11.14
C THR A 427 -18.05 -2.50 10.36
N LEU A 428 -19.26 -2.48 10.93
CA LEU A 428 -20.46 -2.94 10.22
C LEU A 428 -20.68 -2.09 8.97
N CYS A 429 -20.93 -2.74 7.83
CA CYS A 429 -21.15 -2.05 6.57
C CYS A 429 -22.45 -1.25 6.59
N LYS A 430 -22.36 0.06 6.33
CA LYS A 430 -23.54 0.96 6.25
C LYS A 430 -24.51 0.57 5.13
N GLY A 431 -23.99 -0.05 4.06
CA GLY A 431 -24.76 -0.58 2.95
C GLY A 431 -25.39 -1.95 3.23
N ASN A 432 -25.22 -2.48 4.43
CA ASN A 432 -25.71 -3.82 4.85
C ASN A 432 -25.21 -4.96 3.94
N ILE A 433 -23.95 -4.83 3.44
CA ILE A 433 -23.29 -5.87 2.63
C ILE A 433 -22.63 -6.85 3.58
N MET A 434 -23.45 -7.65 4.25
CA MET A 434 -23.02 -8.58 5.30
C MET A 434 -23.78 -9.90 5.21
N ALA A 435 -23.13 -10.99 5.58
CA ALA A 435 -23.69 -12.35 5.55
C ALA A 435 -24.98 -12.52 6.38
N GLY A 436 -25.16 -11.70 7.43
CA GLY A 436 -26.40 -11.64 8.22
C GLY A 436 -27.59 -11.01 7.47
N ASN A 437 -27.37 -10.44 6.28
CA ASN A 437 -28.43 -9.98 5.38
C ASN A 437 -28.96 -11.17 4.57
N PRO A 438 -30.28 -11.47 4.59
CA PRO A 438 -30.86 -12.57 3.79
C PRO A 438 -30.52 -12.52 2.30
N GLU A 439 -30.33 -11.31 1.75
CA GLU A 439 -29.95 -11.08 0.35
C GLU A 439 -28.51 -11.54 0.03
N LEU A 440 -27.69 -11.84 1.03
CA LEU A 440 -26.29 -12.24 0.87
C LEU A 440 -25.97 -13.59 1.52
N CYS A 441 -26.99 -14.28 2.02
CA CYS A 441 -26.92 -15.67 2.47
C CYS A 441 -27.66 -16.53 1.43
N LEU A 442 -26.96 -16.90 0.36
CA LEU A 442 -27.56 -17.43 -0.86
C LEU A 442 -26.96 -18.79 -1.25
N SER A 443 -27.79 -19.63 -1.89
CA SER A 443 -27.29 -20.82 -2.57
C SER A 443 -26.46 -20.46 -3.78
N ARG A 444 -25.60 -21.39 -4.27
CA ARG A 444 -24.79 -21.21 -5.48
C ARG A 444 -25.66 -20.83 -6.69
N HIS A 445 -26.83 -21.45 -6.83
CA HIS A 445 -27.72 -21.13 -7.93
C HIS A 445 -28.30 -19.71 -7.81
N GLU A 446 -28.63 -19.24 -6.60
CA GLU A 446 -29.11 -17.87 -6.37
C GLU A 446 -28.01 -16.84 -6.61
N TRP A 447 -26.78 -17.10 -6.18
CA TRP A 447 -25.63 -16.25 -6.48
C TRP A 447 -25.37 -16.13 -8.00
N SER A 448 -25.38 -17.27 -8.72
CA SER A 448 -25.19 -17.30 -10.17
C SER A 448 -26.28 -16.48 -10.88
N ARG A 449 -27.53 -16.62 -10.45
CA ARG A 449 -28.67 -15.84 -10.99
C ARG A 449 -28.49 -14.35 -10.71
N ARG A 450 -28.08 -13.98 -9.50
CA ARG A 450 -27.84 -12.60 -9.11
C ARG A 450 -26.73 -11.96 -9.95
N PHE A 451 -25.61 -12.65 -10.16
CA PHE A 451 -24.53 -12.14 -11.03
C PHE A 451 -24.99 -12.02 -12.49
N SER A 452 -25.77 -12.99 -12.97
CA SER A 452 -26.35 -12.91 -14.30
C SER A 452 -27.27 -11.70 -14.46
N SER A 453 -28.10 -11.40 -13.45
CA SER A 453 -28.97 -10.21 -13.50
C SER A 453 -28.17 -8.91 -13.53
N PHE A 454 -27.05 -8.81 -12.80
CA PHE A 454 -26.17 -7.65 -12.86
C PHE A 454 -25.60 -7.40 -14.25
N VAL A 455 -25.22 -8.48 -14.96
CA VAL A 455 -24.64 -8.41 -16.31
C VAL A 455 -25.70 -8.14 -17.39
N GLN A 456 -26.89 -8.72 -17.24
CA GLN A 456 -27.97 -8.61 -18.23
C GLN A 456 -28.78 -7.31 -18.09
N GLU A 457 -28.98 -6.83 -16.86
CA GLU A 457 -29.74 -5.64 -16.53
C GLU A 457 -28.79 -4.58 -15.94
N ALA A 458 -27.96 -3.97 -16.77
CA ALA A 458 -26.91 -3.04 -16.35
C ALA A 458 -27.48 -1.67 -15.90
N THR A 459 -28.36 -1.69 -14.88
CA THR A 459 -28.84 -0.46 -14.21
C THR A 459 -27.73 0.21 -13.41
N PRO A 460 -27.84 1.50 -13.05
CA PRO A 460 -26.86 2.15 -12.18
C PRO A 460 -26.61 1.41 -10.87
N GLU A 461 -27.66 0.83 -10.27
CA GLU A 461 -27.59 0.04 -9.03
C GLU A 461 -26.81 -1.26 -9.25
N ASN A 462 -27.07 -1.97 -10.34
CA ASN A 462 -26.38 -3.21 -10.70
C ASN A 462 -24.92 -2.97 -11.08
N LEU A 463 -24.59 -1.85 -11.72
CA LEU A 463 -23.21 -1.45 -12.01
C LEU A 463 -22.44 -1.13 -10.71
N LEU A 464 -23.08 -0.44 -9.76
CA LEU A 464 -22.50 -0.21 -8.45
C LEU A 464 -22.30 -1.54 -7.69
N ALA A 465 -23.31 -2.40 -7.67
CA ALA A 465 -23.23 -3.73 -7.08
C ALA A 465 -22.09 -4.56 -7.69
N SER A 466 -21.95 -4.53 -9.02
CA SER A 466 -20.85 -5.22 -9.73
C SER A 466 -19.46 -4.75 -9.26
N SER A 467 -19.30 -3.47 -8.95
CA SER A 467 -18.03 -2.93 -8.45
C SER A 467 -17.65 -3.46 -7.06
N ILE A 468 -18.59 -4.03 -6.32
CA ILE A 468 -18.39 -4.61 -4.99
C ILE A 468 -18.30 -6.13 -5.09
N TYR A 469 -19.33 -6.78 -5.65
CA TYR A 469 -19.47 -8.25 -5.61
C TYR A 469 -18.59 -9.01 -6.60
N PHE A 470 -18.09 -8.38 -7.67
CA PHE A 470 -17.24 -9.06 -8.64
C PHE A 470 -15.80 -9.23 -8.17
N ASP A 471 -15.43 -8.59 -7.08
CA ASP A 471 -14.19 -8.85 -6.35
C ASP A 471 -14.51 -9.79 -5.18
N LEU A 472 -14.69 -11.08 -5.46
CA LEU A 472 -15.08 -12.07 -4.46
C LEU A 472 -13.97 -13.09 -4.20
N ARG A 473 -13.86 -13.51 -2.93
CA ARG A 473 -12.93 -14.53 -2.46
C ARG A 473 -13.58 -15.34 -1.33
N ALA A 474 -13.28 -16.63 -1.27
CA ALA A 474 -13.62 -17.47 -0.13
C ALA A 474 -12.56 -17.32 0.96
N VAL A 475 -13.00 -17.15 2.22
CA VAL A 475 -12.12 -17.09 3.41
C VAL A 475 -12.31 -18.32 4.29
N TRP A 476 -13.53 -18.87 4.35
CA TRP A 476 -13.87 -20.05 5.14
C TRP A 476 -14.69 -21.04 4.31
N GLY A 477 -14.53 -22.33 4.57
CA GLY A 477 -15.24 -23.40 3.88
C GLY A 477 -14.60 -23.80 2.54
N ALA A 478 -15.33 -24.51 1.73
CA ALA A 478 -14.87 -25.01 0.43
C ALA A 478 -14.80 -23.87 -0.61
N THR A 479 -13.74 -23.82 -1.40
CA THR A 479 -13.49 -22.76 -2.39
C THR A 479 -14.17 -23.00 -3.73
N GLU A 480 -14.46 -24.26 -4.08
CA GLU A 480 -14.93 -24.68 -5.40
C GLU A 480 -16.20 -23.94 -5.85
N GLY A 481 -17.13 -23.68 -4.93
CA GLY A 481 -18.34 -22.92 -5.23
C GLY A 481 -18.04 -21.48 -5.62
N CYS A 482 -17.08 -20.84 -4.95
CA CYS A 482 -16.61 -19.48 -5.25
C CYS A 482 -15.90 -19.44 -6.62
N ASP A 483 -15.06 -20.43 -6.91
CA ASP A 483 -14.33 -20.54 -8.17
C ASP A 483 -15.29 -20.69 -9.36
N HIS A 484 -16.32 -21.52 -9.24
CA HIS A 484 -17.37 -21.63 -10.26
C HIS A 484 -18.13 -20.33 -10.49
N LEU A 485 -18.44 -19.56 -9.43
CA LEU A 485 -19.07 -18.25 -9.57
C LEU A 485 -18.18 -17.28 -10.35
N ARG A 486 -16.88 -17.27 -10.10
CA ARG A 486 -15.92 -16.42 -10.80
C ARG A 486 -15.76 -16.82 -12.26
N GLU A 487 -15.63 -18.10 -12.56
CA GLU A 487 -15.57 -18.61 -13.94
C GLU A 487 -16.82 -18.24 -14.73
N GLY A 488 -18.01 -18.44 -14.15
CA GLY A 488 -19.28 -18.05 -14.77
C GLY A 488 -19.37 -16.54 -15.03
N LEU A 489 -18.87 -15.73 -14.10
CA LEU A 489 -18.79 -14.28 -14.25
C LEU A 489 -17.86 -13.86 -15.39
N LEU A 490 -16.66 -14.42 -15.46
CA LEU A 490 -15.69 -14.15 -16.54
C LEU A 490 -16.27 -14.48 -17.91
N GLN A 491 -16.95 -15.62 -18.06
CA GLN A 491 -17.61 -15.99 -19.31
C GLN A 491 -18.72 -15.01 -19.70
N GLN A 492 -19.57 -14.61 -18.75
CA GLN A 492 -20.68 -13.71 -19.03
C GLN A 492 -20.21 -12.30 -19.40
N VAL A 493 -19.24 -11.75 -18.68
CA VAL A 493 -18.71 -10.40 -18.94
C VAL A 493 -17.85 -10.40 -20.20
N GLY A 494 -17.01 -11.44 -20.43
CA GLY A 494 -16.18 -11.55 -21.64
C GLY A 494 -17.00 -11.56 -22.93
N GLY A 495 -18.19 -12.15 -22.90
CA GLY A 495 -19.13 -12.21 -24.04
C GLY A 495 -20.06 -10.99 -24.20
N ASN A 496 -20.05 -10.01 -23.27
CA ASN A 496 -21.02 -8.89 -23.26
C ASN A 496 -20.34 -7.54 -23.39
N SER A 497 -20.11 -7.10 -24.64
CA SER A 497 -19.48 -5.81 -24.95
C SER A 497 -20.29 -4.59 -24.48
N LEU A 498 -21.62 -4.70 -24.44
CA LEU A 498 -22.49 -3.62 -23.94
C LEU A 498 -22.27 -3.42 -22.44
N PHE A 499 -22.27 -4.51 -21.67
CA PHE A 499 -22.02 -4.44 -20.24
C PHE A 499 -20.61 -3.91 -19.92
N GLN A 500 -19.59 -4.36 -20.68
CA GLN A 500 -18.23 -3.85 -20.56
C GLN A 500 -18.17 -2.32 -20.79
N ARG A 501 -18.87 -1.82 -21.82
CA ARG A 501 -18.98 -0.38 -22.10
C ARG A 501 -19.64 0.37 -20.94
N MET A 502 -20.71 -0.16 -20.37
CA MET A 502 -21.40 0.47 -19.23
C MET A 502 -20.55 0.46 -17.96
N LEU A 503 -19.77 -0.62 -17.72
CA LEU A 503 -18.77 -0.65 -16.66
C LEU A 503 -17.66 0.40 -16.89
N ALA A 504 -17.21 0.56 -18.15
CA ALA A 504 -16.24 1.61 -18.49
C ALA A 504 -16.79 3.00 -18.19
N GLU A 505 -18.02 3.29 -18.61
CA GLU A 505 -18.69 4.55 -18.32
C GLU A 505 -18.80 4.80 -16.81
N ASN A 506 -19.13 3.77 -16.03
CA ASN A 506 -19.17 3.88 -14.57
C ASN A 506 -17.78 4.15 -13.97
N ALA A 507 -16.72 3.49 -14.45
CA ALA A 507 -15.34 3.69 -14.02
C ALA A 507 -14.81 5.11 -14.31
N LEU A 508 -15.36 5.79 -15.34
CA LEU A 508 -15.00 7.16 -15.70
C LEU A 508 -15.68 8.24 -14.85
N ARG A 509 -16.65 7.88 -13.99
CA ARG A 509 -17.36 8.84 -13.14
C ARG A 509 -16.46 9.42 -12.05
N GLN A 510 -15.59 8.60 -11.47
CA GLN A 510 -14.64 9.02 -10.44
C GLN A 510 -13.36 9.52 -11.12
N ARG A 511 -13.24 10.85 -11.22
CA ARG A 511 -12.10 11.47 -11.90
C ARG A 511 -10.95 11.74 -10.92
N PRO A 512 -9.70 11.43 -11.30
CA PRO A 512 -8.53 11.84 -10.55
C PRO A 512 -8.49 13.36 -10.36
N PRO A 513 -8.07 13.86 -9.18
CA PRO A 513 -8.20 15.26 -8.81
C PRO A 513 -7.06 16.13 -9.36
N VAL A 514 -6.76 16.03 -10.66
CA VAL A 514 -5.76 16.84 -11.38
C VAL A 514 -6.43 17.79 -12.36
N GLY A 515 -6.02 19.06 -12.36
CA GLY A 515 -6.54 20.09 -13.22
C GLY A 515 -5.54 20.48 -14.33
N MET A 516 -6.05 21.09 -15.41
CA MET A 516 -5.19 21.61 -16.49
C MET A 516 -4.30 22.80 -16.06
N PHE A 517 -4.77 23.63 -15.10
CA PHE A 517 -4.12 24.86 -14.68
C PHE A 517 -3.81 24.90 -13.16
N ARG A 518 -4.20 23.88 -12.40
CA ARG A 518 -3.93 23.75 -10.96
C ARG A 518 -3.33 22.38 -10.70
N ASP A 519 -2.48 22.30 -9.67
CA ASP A 519 -1.88 21.02 -9.28
C ASP A 519 -2.95 20.00 -8.91
N PHE A 520 -3.92 20.40 -8.06
CA PHE A 520 -5.01 19.54 -7.59
C PHE A 520 -6.37 20.24 -7.67
N VAL A 521 -7.41 19.44 -7.85
CA VAL A 521 -8.81 19.83 -7.72
C VAL A 521 -9.32 19.35 -6.37
N VAL A 522 -9.29 20.21 -5.37
CA VAL A 522 -9.75 19.92 -4.01
C VAL A 522 -11.24 20.19 -3.81
N ALA A 523 -11.83 19.64 -2.75
CA ALA A 523 -13.21 19.94 -2.35
C ALA A 523 -13.37 21.44 -2.06
N ARG A 524 -14.46 22.05 -2.54
CA ARG A 524 -14.65 23.51 -2.49
C ARG A 524 -15.39 24.00 -1.24
N SER A 525 -16.10 23.12 -0.54
CA SER A 525 -16.97 23.50 0.58
C SER A 525 -17.21 22.35 1.56
N GLY A 526 -17.75 22.66 2.72
CA GLY A 526 -18.07 21.70 3.77
C GLY A 526 -16.86 21.34 4.64
N ALA A 527 -17.02 20.31 5.47
CA ALA A 527 -15.96 19.79 6.35
C ALA A 527 -14.76 19.20 5.60
N GLU A 528 -14.93 18.93 4.30
CA GLU A 528 -13.92 18.34 3.42
C GLU A 528 -13.18 19.37 2.55
N LYS A 529 -13.45 20.66 2.80
CA LYS A 529 -12.85 21.77 2.04
C LYS A 529 -11.32 21.64 2.01
N ASP A 530 -10.72 21.96 0.85
CA ASP A 530 -9.28 21.98 0.58
C ASP A 530 -8.61 20.58 0.68
N THR A 531 -9.39 19.50 0.72
CA THR A 531 -8.89 18.12 0.73
C THR A 531 -9.24 17.35 -0.53
N LEU A 532 -8.51 16.26 -0.78
CA LEU A 532 -8.79 15.26 -1.82
C LEU A 532 -8.88 13.86 -1.21
N ASP A 533 -9.62 12.96 -1.85
CA ASP A 533 -9.82 11.58 -1.37
C ASP A 533 -8.90 10.61 -2.09
N LEU A 534 -7.90 10.06 -1.37
CA LEU A 534 -6.93 9.13 -1.91
C LEU A 534 -7.57 7.79 -2.35
N LYS A 535 -8.63 7.34 -1.66
CA LYS A 535 -9.32 6.10 -2.00
C LYS A 535 -10.20 6.29 -3.24
N VAL A 536 -11.15 7.23 -3.18
CA VAL A 536 -12.17 7.39 -4.23
C VAL A 536 -11.58 8.02 -5.50
N GLN A 537 -10.78 9.08 -5.36
CA GLN A 537 -10.25 9.82 -6.50
C GLN A 537 -8.89 9.28 -6.98
N GLY A 538 -8.17 8.55 -6.12
CA GLY A 538 -6.83 8.03 -6.40
C GLY A 538 -6.81 6.54 -6.77
N LEU A 539 -7.23 5.66 -5.87
CA LEU A 539 -7.13 4.21 -6.06
C LEU A 539 -8.27 3.64 -6.92
N THR A 540 -9.51 4.12 -6.74
CA THR A 540 -10.68 3.59 -7.46
C THR A 540 -10.51 3.58 -8.99
N PRO A 541 -9.93 4.59 -9.65
CA PRO A 541 -9.69 4.53 -11.09
C PRO A 541 -8.83 3.33 -11.54
N PHE A 542 -7.80 2.97 -10.76
CA PHE A 542 -6.97 1.78 -11.04
C PHE A 542 -7.72 0.49 -10.76
N VAL A 543 -8.44 0.42 -9.64
CA VAL A 543 -9.24 -0.75 -9.24
C VAL A 543 -10.30 -1.05 -10.30
N ASP A 544 -11.09 -0.06 -10.70
CA ASP A 544 -12.18 -0.23 -11.65
C ASP A 544 -11.65 -0.52 -13.06
N GLY A 545 -10.58 0.17 -13.47
CA GLY A 545 -9.93 -0.07 -14.75
C GLY A 545 -9.33 -1.47 -14.87
N ALA A 546 -8.57 -1.90 -13.86
CA ALA A 546 -7.99 -3.24 -13.81
C ALA A 546 -9.07 -4.33 -13.76
N ARG A 547 -10.15 -4.13 -12.95
CA ARG A 547 -11.29 -5.05 -12.86
C ARG A 547 -11.98 -5.22 -14.21
N LEU A 548 -12.34 -4.11 -14.85
CA LEU A 548 -13.00 -4.14 -16.15
C LEU A 548 -12.18 -4.88 -17.20
N LEU A 549 -10.90 -4.53 -17.34
CA LEU A 549 -10.02 -5.17 -18.33
C LEU A 549 -9.79 -6.65 -17.99
N ALA A 550 -9.61 -7.00 -16.71
CA ALA A 550 -9.46 -8.38 -16.27
C ALA A 550 -10.70 -9.23 -16.61
N LEU A 551 -11.89 -8.74 -16.29
CA LEU A 551 -13.14 -9.43 -16.60
C LEU A 551 -13.36 -9.56 -18.12
N ALA A 552 -13.04 -8.52 -18.90
CA ALA A 552 -13.19 -8.54 -20.35
C ALA A 552 -12.23 -9.51 -21.05
N HIS A 553 -11.07 -9.76 -20.46
CA HIS A 553 -10.01 -10.60 -21.04
C HIS A 553 -9.82 -11.96 -20.31
N GLY A 554 -10.76 -12.35 -19.44
CA GLY A 554 -10.74 -13.66 -18.79
C GLY A 554 -9.63 -13.84 -17.74
N VAL A 555 -9.13 -12.75 -17.15
CA VAL A 555 -8.12 -12.81 -16.10
C VAL A 555 -8.78 -13.15 -14.76
N ASN A 556 -8.46 -14.32 -14.23
CA ASN A 556 -9.02 -14.85 -12.99
C ASN A 556 -8.24 -14.41 -11.74
N ALA A 557 -7.84 -13.14 -11.64
CA ALA A 557 -7.27 -12.52 -10.46
C ALA A 557 -8.26 -11.56 -9.82
N CYS A 558 -8.23 -11.39 -8.49
CA CYS A 558 -9.00 -10.37 -7.78
C CYS A 558 -8.16 -9.15 -7.42
N ASN A 559 -6.93 -9.34 -6.99
CA ASN A 559 -6.03 -8.26 -6.61
C ASN A 559 -5.73 -7.32 -7.78
N THR A 560 -5.74 -6.00 -7.55
CA THR A 560 -5.57 -4.98 -8.59
C THR A 560 -4.21 -5.11 -9.29
N LEU A 561 -3.13 -5.31 -8.54
CA LEU A 561 -1.78 -5.44 -9.11
C LEU A 561 -1.60 -6.76 -9.87
N GLU A 562 -2.14 -7.85 -9.37
CA GLU A 562 -2.13 -9.14 -10.08
C GLU A 562 -2.89 -9.05 -11.41
N ARG A 563 -4.04 -8.36 -11.42
CA ARG A 563 -4.80 -8.06 -12.65
C ARG A 563 -3.96 -7.27 -13.63
N LEU A 564 -3.32 -6.18 -13.20
CA LEU A 564 -2.45 -5.35 -14.05
C LEU A 564 -1.31 -6.20 -14.64
N ARG A 565 -0.62 -6.99 -13.84
CA ARG A 565 0.47 -7.87 -14.29
C ARG A 565 0.01 -8.92 -15.30
N ALA A 566 -1.12 -9.57 -15.04
CA ALA A 566 -1.70 -10.52 -15.98
C ALA A 566 -2.10 -9.86 -17.31
N LEU A 567 -2.67 -8.64 -17.27
CA LEU A 567 -3.02 -7.87 -18.45
C LEU A 567 -1.79 -7.41 -19.25
N ILE A 568 -0.68 -7.09 -18.59
CA ILE A 568 0.61 -6.82 -19.24
C ILE A 568 1.13 -8.09 -19.93
N GLN A 569 1.12 -9.22 -19.25
CA GLN A 569 1.56 -10.52 -19.81
C GLN A 569 0.74 -10.94 -21.05
N GLN A 570 -0.56 -10.62 -21.07
CA GLN A 570 -1.44 -10.86 -22.21
C GLN A 570 -1.32 -9.81 -23.32
N GLY A 571 -0.52 -8.75 -23.14
CA GLY A 571 -0.37 -7.66 -24.11
C GLY A 571 -1.60 -6.74 -24.22
N VAL A 572 -2.51 -6.75 -23.23
CA VAL A 572 -3.69 -5.88 -23.18
C VAL A 572 -3.32 -4.46 -22.74
N ILE A 573 -2.33 -4.35 -21.87
CA ILE A 573 -1.70 -3.11 -21.41
C ILE A 573 -0.24 -3.15 -21.82
N GLU A 574 0.29 -2.05 -22.36
CA GLU A 574 1.71 -1.94 -22.67
C GLU A 574 2.56 -2.01 -21.40
N ALA A 575 3.71 -2.69 -21.46
CA ALA A 575 4.55 -2.93 -20.29
C ALA A 575 4.98 -1.63 -19.57
N GLN A 576 5.31 -0.58 -20.34
CA GLN A 576 5.69 0.72 -19.79
C GLN A 576 4.53 1.40 -19.04
N ASP A 577 3.34 1.41 -19.63
CA ASP A 577 2.15 1.99 -18.99
C ASP A 577 1.75 1.19 -17.74
N GLY A 578 1.80 -0.15 -17.83
CA GLY A 578 1.47 -1.02 -16.71
C GLY A 578 2.41 -0.83 -15.52
N ALA A 579 3.73 -0.73 -15.74
CA ALA A 579 4.68 -0.41 -14.68
C ALA A 579 4.39 0.94 -14.03
N ALA A 580 4.07 1.98 -14.82
CA ALA A 580 3.71 3.29 -14.30
C ALA A 580 2.39 3.26 -13.48
N TYR A 581 1.42 2.44 -13.87
CA TYR A 581 0.17 2.24 -13.11
C TYR A 581 0.41 1.54 -11.77
N GLU A 582 1.28 0.51 -11.76
CA GLU A 582 1.66 -0.19 -10.52
C GLU A 582 2.36 0.77 -9.54
N GLU A 583 3.36 1.52 -9.99
CA GLU A 583 4.07 2.48 -9.15
C GLU A 583 3.14 3.57 -8.61
N ALA A 584 2.26 4.11 -9.44
CA ALA A 584 1.28 5.12 -9.03
C ALA A 584 0.29 4.58 -7.99
N TYR A 585 -0.22 3.36 -8.20
CA TYR A 585 -1.10 2.68 -7.25
C TYR A 585 -0.41 2.46 -5.90
N HIS A 586 0.83 1.96 -5.92
CA HIS A 586 1.64 1.75 -4.71
C HIS A 586 1.83 3.03 -3.92
N TYR A 587 2.21 4.12 -4.60
CA TYR A 587 2.44 5.40 -3.95
C TYR A 587 1.18 5.94 -3.28
N ILE A 588 0.04 5.94 -3.98
CA ILE A 588 -1.24 6.42 -3.42
C ILE A 588 -1.67 5.56 -2.22
N GLN A 589 -1.50 4.24 -2.31
CA GLN A 589 -1.83 3.32 -1.22
C GLN A 589 -0.92 3.56 -0.01
N GLN A 590 0.36 3.80 -0.22
CA GLN A 590 1.31 4.12 0.85
C GLN A 590 1.00 5.46 1.51
N ALA A 591 0.71 6.50 0.73
CA ALA A 591 0.29 7.81 1.23
C ALA A 591 -0.99 7.70 2.08
N ARG A 592 -1.95 6.86 1.66
CA ARG A 592 -3.16 6.57 2.43
C ARG A 592 -2.87 5.89 3.77
N MET A 593 -1.97 4.92 3.80
CA MET A 593 -1.58 4.22 5.03
C MET A 593 -0.86 5.16 6.01
N GLN A 594 0.05 5.98 5.50
CA GLN A 594 0.75 7.01 6.30
C GLN A 594 -0.24 8.02 6.89
N GLN A 595 -1.25 8.44 6.12
CA GLN A 595 -2.32 9.32 6.60
C GLN A 595 -3.11 8.68 7.75
N HIS A 596 -3.48 7.40 7.61
CA HIS A 596 -4.15 6.66 8.68
C HIS A 596 -3.28 6.52 9.94
N GLN A 597 -1.97 6.32 9.79
CA GLN A 597 -1.02 6.26 10.90
C GLN A 597 -0.93 7.60 11.65
N LEU A 598 -0.84 8.72 10.93
CA LEU A 598 -0.84 10.06 11.50
C LEU A 598 -2.12 10.32 12.28
N GLN A 599 -3.28 10.03 11.69
CA GLN A 599 -4.58 10.17 12.34
C GLN A 599 -4.70 9.32 13.61
N ALA A 600 -4.23 8.07 13.57
CA ALA A 600 -4.22 7.19 14.74
C ALA A 600 -3.34 7.73 15.87
N ARG A 601 -2.15 8.24 15.54
CA ARG A 601 -1.23 8.85 16.50
C ARG A 601 -1.83 10.09 17.16
N ASP A 602 -2.54 10.90 16.37
CA ASP A 602 -3.13 12.17 16.83
C ASP A 602 -4.54 11.97 17.44
N GLY A 603 -5.03 10.73 17.55
CA GLY A 603 -6.36 10.39 18.08
C GLY A 603 -7.53 10.90 17.22
N LEU A 604 -7.29 11.15 15.94
CA LEU A 604 -8.28 11.61 14.99
C LEU A 604 -9.05 10.44 14.35
N PRO A 605 -10.30 10.66 13.91
CA PRO A 605 -11.04 9.65 13.17
C PRO A 605 -10.36 9.35 11.83
N TYR A 606 -10.35 8.08 11.43
CA TYR A 606 -9.78 7.66 10.15
C TYR A 606 -10.52 8.27 8.97
N SER A 607 -9.74 8.82 8.04
CA SER A 607 -10.23 9.40 6.79
C SER A 607 -9.23 9.11 5.67
N ASN A 608 -9.74 8.87 4.47
CA ASN A 608 -8.91 8.75 3.26
C ASN A 608 -8.55 10.11 2.66
N ARG A 609 -8.89 11.20 3.33
CA ARG A 609 -8.69 12.55 2.83
C ARG A 609 -7.36 13.11 3.27
N VAL A 610 -6.71 13.80 2.35
CA VAL A 610 -5.46 14.52 2.57
C VAL A 610 -5.59 15.95 2.06
N ASP A 611 -5.06 16.90 2.84
CA ASP A 611 -4.86 18.26 2.38
C ASP A 611 -3.52 18.31 1.62
N PRO A 612 -3.51 18.53 0.29
CA PRO A 612 -2.29 18.55 -0.50
C PRO A 612 -1.33 19.71 -0.11
N ASP A 613 -1.83 20.75 0.53
CA ASP A 613 -1.00 21.87 1.01
C ASP A 613 -0.22 21.51 2.28
N HIS A 614 -0.58 20.42 2.94
CA HIS A 614 0.18 19.82 4.05
C HIS A 614 1.26 18.83 3.60
N LEU A 615 1.28 18.42 2.33
CA LEU A 615 2.34 17.58 1.78
C LEU A 615 3.60 18.41 1.51
N ASN A 616 4.77 17.78 1.64
CA ASN A 616 6.01 18.38 1.14
C ASN A 616 6.02 18.42 -0.39
N HIS A 617 6.92 19.19 -0.99
CA HIS A 617 6.98 19.39 -2.43
C HIS A 617 7.17 18.10 -3.23
N LEU A 618 7.98 17.17 -2.72
CA LEU A 618 8.25 15.91 -3.39
C LEU A 618 7.01 15.01 -3.39
N ASP A 619 6.40 14.79 -2.22
CA ASP A 619 5.19 13.98 -2.09
C ASP A 619 4.02 14.56 -2.90
N ARG A 620 3.88 15.89 -2.89
CA ARG A 620 2.88 16.60 -3.71
C ARG A 620 3.08 16.31 -5.20
N ARG A 621 4.33 16.36 -5.67
CA ARG A 621 4.67 16.11 -7.08
C ARG A 621 4.44 14.66 -7.47
N ILE A 622 4.90 13.70 -6.65
CA ILE A 622 4.70 12.27 -6.91
C ILE A 622 3.20 11.94 -6.89
N LEU A 623 2.45 12.46 -5.92
CA LEU A 623 1.01 12.26 -5.85
C LEU A 623 0.28 12.81 -7.08
N ARG A 624 0.67 14.00 -7.54
CA ARG A 624 0.13 14.57 -8.78
C ARG A 624 0.39 13.69 -10.00
N GLU A 625 1.62 13.18 -10.12
CA GLU A 625 1.97 12.30 -11.23
C GLU A 625 1.24 10.96 -11.14
N SER A 626 1.08 10.41 -9.94
CA SER A 626 0.29 9.19 -9.71
C SER A 626 -1.18 9.38 -10.14
N PHE A 627 -1.79 10.53 -9.85
CA PHE A 627 -3.14 10.82 -10.36
C PHE A 627 -3.19 11.02 -11.88
N ARG A 628 -2.10 11.51 -12.51
CA ARG A 628 -2.01 11.57 -13.98
C ARG A 628 -1.97 10.18 -14.59
N GLN A 629 -1.29 9.22 -13.96
CA GLN A 629 -1.32 7.83 -14.41
C GLN A 629 -2.74 7.23 -14.31
N ALA A 630 -3.47 7.52 -13.23
CA ALA A 630 -4.89 7.15 -13.12
C ALA A 630 -5.74 7.76 -14.26
N GLN A 631 -5.51 9.03 -14.59
CA GLN A 631 -6.18 9.71 -15.70
C GLN A 631 -5.82 9.10 -17.06
N ARG A 632 -4.56 8.69 -17.27
CA ARG A 632 -4.11 8.00 -18.48
C ARG A 632 -4.84 6.66 -18.65
N LEU A 633 -4.92 5.85 -17.58
CA LEU A 633 -5.68 4.60 -17.60
C LEU A 633 -7.14 4.86 -17.98
N GLN A 634 -7.81 5.85 -17.37
CA GLN A 634 -9.18 6.22 -17.72
C GLN A 634 -9.31 6.69 -19.19
N SER A 635 -8.35 7.46 -19.70
CA SER A 635 -8.35 7.89 -21.11
C SER A 635 -8.19 6.71 -22.07
N SER A 636 -7.36 5.72 -21.72
CA SER A 636 -7.22 4.47 -22.49
C SER A 636 -8.54 3.68 -22.50
N LEU A 637 -9.24 3.59 -21.37
CA LEU A 637 -10.56 2.96 -21.30
C LEU A 637 -11.59 3.71 -22.16
N ALA A 638 -11.64 5.05 -22.06
CA ALA A 638 -12.57 5.87 -22.86
C ALA A 638 -12.33 5.64 -24.36
N GLN A 639 -11.08 5.60 -24.81
CA GLN A 639 -10.74 5.32 -26.20
C GLN A 639 -11.14 3.89 -26.61
N ARG A 640 -10.87 2.88 -25.78
CA ARG A 640 -11.14 1.46 -26.07
C ARG A 640 -12.65 1.19 -26.20
N TYR A 641 -13.45 1.81 -25.35
CA TYR A 641 -14.91 1.61 -25.31
C TYR A 641 -15.71 2.71 -26.04
N GLN A 642 -15.03 3.64 -26.73
CA GLN A 642 -15.63 4.74 -27.52
C GLN A 642 -16.59 5.62 -26.67
N LEU A 643 -16.07 6.13 -25.52
CA LEU A 643 -16.78 6.98 -24.56
C LEU A 643 -16.28 8.42 -24.59
#